data_125e57e6029c641b48375184736dc185
#
_entry.id   125e57e6029c641b48375184736dc185
#
_cell.length_a   1.000
_cell.length_b   1.000
_cell.length_c   1.000
_cell.angle_alpha   90.00
_cell.angle_beta   90.00
_cell.angle_gamma   90.00
#
_symmetry.space_group_name_H-M   'P 1'
#
loop_
_entity.id
_entity.type
_entity.pdbx_description
1 polymer ?
#
loop_
_entity_poly.entity_id
_entity_poly.type
_entity_poly.pdbx_seq_one_letter_code
_entity_poly.pdbx_strand_id
1 'polypeptide(L)'
;MARQQHGWRRATWAAGVAAGLLLGGCSRQPSSTAAAPDDVLPSVRQGHAESAQGVDLSDPASFADAKRGFIAAPTGTVKDDAGQVIWDFDAFAFVKGAAPATVNPSLWRQALLNNHVGLFKVADGIWQLRGFDIANLTLIEGKTGFIVVDALTARETAAAAMAFARRHLGDKPVTGVIFTHSHVDHFGGALGVISAEEAQARQVPVVAPAGFVDEATSENVLMGTAMGRRAMYMYGSRLPRDARGLVDTGLGKAVAFGRVGLLKPTVLVDGARQELTLDGLRFVFHNVPGSEAPSEFVFSVPERRAFCGAEMMSHTLHNLYTLRGAKVRDALKWSGYLDQSLAWVDGAEVVFNQHHWPVWGAPRIRDFIVKQRDAYRYIHDQTVRLMNAGLTGPEIAEQLTLPRSLRDWLNVRGYYGTVRHNAKAVYQHYMGWYDAHPANLDPLPPVDAARRYVELAGGADRVLSLAHQAFDAGEHRWAAELLKHLVWSDAKNAAARELLARTFDQLGWRAESAPWRNVYLTGALELRQGPPAQGLPKEALLELLQHTPVERFLEAMAASVDGGRAEGLNLTINLVFSDLKESHVLHLENAVLHHHRAPPAADANATLTLTQPFFLRLLTGQAGAKELLTSGQTRIDGSTIDLARFFALLDKAPGTFPIVTR
;
A
#
# COMPACT_ATOMS: atom_id res chain seq x y z
N MET A 1 -43.84 -9.28 -15.97
CA MET A 1 -44.93 -8.59 -15.25
C MET A 1 -44.76 -8.85 -13.77
N ALA A 2 -44.93 -7.84 -12.98
CA ALA A 2 -44.85 -7.69 -11.51
C ALA A 2 -43.57 -7.05 -11.00
N ARG A 3 -43.64 -5.71 -10.90
CA ARG A 3 -42.71 -4.85 -10.14
C ARG A 3 -43.01 -5.02 -8.64
N GLN A 4 -41.99 -5.35 -7.84
CA GLN A 4 -42.07 -5.12 -6.39
C GLN A 4 -41.27 -3.86 -6.04
N GLN A 5 -42.01 -2.83 -5.60
CA GLN A 5 -41.47 -1.60 -5.03
C GLN A 5 -41.08 -1.85 -3.57
N HIS A 6 -39.86 -1.55 -3.19
CA HIS A 6 -39.44 -1.46 -1.79
C HIS A 6 -39.39 0.00 -1.38
N GLY A 7 -40.37 0.39 -0.56
CA GLY A 7 -40.48 1.72 0.02
C GLY A 7 -39.44 1.97 1.12
N TRP A 8 -38.72 3.06 0.99
CA TRP A 8 -37.81 3.59 2.00
C TRP A 8 -38.58 4.51 2.94
N ARG A 9 -38.62 4.17 4.22
CA ARG A 9 -39.17 5.03 5.27
C ARG A 9 -38.22 6.16 5.61
N ARG A 10 -38.72 7.40 5.54
CA ARG A 10 -38.03 8.61 6.02
C ARG A 10 -38.01 8.61 7.55
N ALA A 11 -36.85 8.75 8.15
CA ALA A 11 -36.71 9.08 9.57
C ALA A 11 -36.43 10.58 9.72
N THR A 12 -37.30 11.25 10.42
CA THR A 12 -37.22 12.66 10.81
C THR A 12 -36.26 12.84 11.99
N TRP A 13 -35.41 13.85 11.92
CA TRP A 13 -34.51 14.26 13.01
C TRP A 13 -35.27 15.20 13.95
N ALA A 14 -35.33 14.84 15.22
CA ALA A 14 -35.66 15.76 16.31
C ALA A 14 -34.42 16.02 17.14
N ALA A 15 -34.08 17.29 17.29
CA ALA A 15 -32.96 17.76 18.11
C ALA A 15 -33.32 17.68 19.59
N GLY A 16 -32.47 17.11 20.39
CA GLY A 16 -32.55 17.16 21.85
C GLY A 16 -31.16 17.47 22.44
N VAL A 17 -31.01 18.69 22.95
CA VAL A 17 -29.87 19.13 23.73
C VAL A 17 -30.02 18.62 25.16
N ALA A 18 -29.03 17.90 25.69
CA ALA A 18 -28.86 17.77 27.15
C ALA A 18 -27.36 17.65 27.47
N ALA A 19 -26.88 18.62 28.22
CA ALA A 19 -25.57 18.66 28.84
C ALA A 19 -25.52 17.72 30.07
N GLY A 20 -24.38 17.13 30.32
CA GLY A 20 -24.12 16.59 31.65
C GLY A 20 -23.08 15.50 31.77
N LEU A 21 -21.96 15.90 32.35
CA LEU A 21 -21.07 15.14 33.23
C LEU A 21 -20.00 14.19 32.66
N LEU A 22 -18.80 14.69 32.77
CA LEU A 22 -17.51 13.99 32.83
C LEU A 22 -17.55 12.81 33.82
N LEU A 23 -17.28 11.60 33.30
CA LEU A 23 -16.65 10.55 34.10
C LEU A 23 -15.65 9.83 33.18
N GLY A 24 -14.39 9.95 33.57
CA GLY A 24 -13.27 9.26 32.96
C GLY A 24 -13.46 7.75 33.02
N GLY A 25 -13.69 7.14 31.88
CA GLY A 25 -13.65 5.70 31.68
C GLY A 25 -12.38 5.36 30.92
N CYS A 26 -11.31 4.96 31.64
CA CYS A 26 -10.23 4.19 31.02
C CYS A 26 -10.85 2.98 30.32
N SER A 27 -10.94 3.01 29.01
CA SER A 27 -11.22 1.83 28.23
C SER A 27 -10.00 0.91 28.35
N ARG A 28 -10.04 0.00 29.33
CA ARG A 28 -9.18 -1.17 29.31
C ARG A 28 -9.44 -1.88 27.99
N GLN A 29 -8.44 -1.87 27.09
CA GLN A 29 -8.38 -2.86 26.03
C GLN A 29 -8.60 -4.24 26.70
N PRO A 30 -9.46 -5.11 26.14
CA PRO A 30 -9.57 -6.46 26.67
C PRO A 30 -8.19 -7.08 26.59
N SER A 31 -7.64 -7.44 27.76
CA SER A 31 -6.43 -8.24 27.85
C SER A 31 -6.63 -9.47 26.99
N SER A 32 -5.86 -9.63 25.91
CA SER A 32 -5.87 -10.86 25.14
C SER A 32 -5.54 -11.98 26.12
N THR A 33 -6.50 -12.80 26.44
CA THR A 33 -6.23 -14.08 27.11
C THR A 33 -5.24 -14.81 26.20
N ALA A 34 -4.01 -15.00 26.67
CA ALA A 34 -3.01 -15.77 25.97
C ALA A 34 -3.64 -17.14 25.70
N ALA A 35 -3.94 -17.40 24.43
CA ALA A 35 -4.47 -18.69 24.04
C ALA A 35 -3.44 -19.78 24.33
N ALA A 36 -3.91 -20.97 24.68
CA ALA A 36 -3.04 -22.09 25.02
C ALA A 36 -2.10 -22.46 23.84
N PRO A 37 -0.90 -23.02 24.12
CA PRO A 37 0.04 -23.43 23.08
C PRO A 37 -0.53 -24.39 22.03
N ASP A 38 -1.64 -25.06 22.34
CA ASP A 38 -2.27 -26.10 21.52
C ASP A 38 -3.16 -25.60 20.37
N ASP A 39 -3.34 -24.28 20.21
CA ASP A 39 -4.15 -23.72 19.10
C ASP A 39 -3.50 -23.84 17.71
N VAL A 40 -2.20 -24.08 17.65
CA VAL A 40 -1.44 -24.25 16.40
C VAL A 40 -1.45 -25.70 15.98
N LEU A 41 -2.14 -26.01 14.89
CA LEU A 41 -2.31 -27.37 14.41
C LEU A 41 -1.00 -27.99 13.87
N PRO A 42 -0.88 -29.35 13.86
CA PRO A 42 0.31 -30.03 13.34
C PRO A 42 0.68 -29.66 11.91
N SER A 43 -0.31 -29.42 11.04
CA SER A 43 -0.12 -28.99 9.65
C SER A 43 0.60 -27.63 9.52
N VAL A 44 0.42 -26.71 10.47
CA VAL A 44 1.15 -25.44 10.53
C VAL A 44 2.60 -25.69 10.92
N ARG A 45 2.83 -26.50 11.96
CA ARG A 45 4.20 -26.86 12.42
C ARG A 45 4.98 -27.59 11.32
N GLN A 46 4.33 -28.49 10.58
CA GLN A 46 4.91 -29.14 9.41
C GLN A 46 5.30 -28.11 8.34
N GLY A 47 4.42 -27.17 7.99
CA GLY A 47 4.72 -26.10 7.03
C GLY A 47 5.86 -25.19 7.47
N HIS A 48 6.02 -24.95 8.79
CA HIS A 48 7.16 -24.25 9.35
C HIS A 48 8.47 -25.01 9.15
N ALA A 49 8.47 -26.32 9.41
CA ALA A 49 9.62 -27.19 9.20
C ALA A 49 10.02 -27.26 7.72
N GLU A 50 9.03 -27.38 6.82
CA GLU A 50 9.25 -27.37 5.37
C GLU A 50 9.89 -26.05 4.89
N SER A 51 9.42 -24.90 5.39
CA SER A 51 9.95 -23.59 5.01
C SER A 51 11.38 -23.33 5.52
N ALA A 52 11.78 -23.98 6.61
CA ALA A 52 13.12 -23.89 7.18
C ALA A 52 14.11 -24.89 6.57
N GLN A 53 13.62 -25.88 5.80
CA GLN A 53 14.46 -26.95 5.28
C GLN A 53 15.50 -26.43 4.27
N GLY A 54 16.77 -26.74 4.53
CA GLY A 54 17.89 -26.42 3.64
C GLY A 54 18.34 -24.96 3.70
N VAL A 55 17.82 -24.17 4.65
CA VAL A 55 18.16 -22.76 4.83
C VAL A 55 18.74 -22.53 6.22
N ASP A 56 19.88 -21.86 6.31
CA ASP A 56 20.44 -21.42 7.59
C ASP A 56 19.75 -20.13 8.07
N LEU A 57 18.71 -20.29 8.88
CA LEU A 57 17.99 -19.15 9.48
C LEU A 57 18.81 -18.44 10.55
N SER A 58 19.92 -19.02 11.01
CA SER A 58 20.81 -18.45 12.01
C SER A 58 21.99 -17.67 11.39
N ASP A 59 22.08 -17.61 10.05
CA ASP A 59 23.19 -16.93 9.34
C ASP A 59 23.55 -15.61 9.98
N PRO A 60 24.76 -15.52 10.60
CA PRO A 60 25.17 -14.33 11.35
C PRO A 60 25.49 -13.13 10.46
N ALA A 61 25.78 -13.36 9.18
CA ALA A 61 26.18 -12.29 8.26
C ALA A 61 25.06 -11.27 8.05
N SER A 62 23.82 -11.73 7.87
CA SER A 62 22.66 -10.83 7.73
C SER A 62 22.40 -10.02 9.01
N PHE A 63 22.57 -10.62 10.20
CA PHE A 63 22.43 -9.90 11.47
C PHE A 63 23.56 -8.90 11.69
N ALA A 64 24.79 -9.22 11.27
CA ALA A 64 25.92 -8.29 11.31
C ALA A 64 25.67 -7.08 10.39
N ASP A 65 25.19 -7.34 9.17
CA ASP A 65 24.86 -6.28 8.22
C ASP A 65 23.71 -5.39 8.69
N ALA A 66 22.64 -5.98 9.23
CA ALA A 66 21.50 -5.22 9.74
C ALA A 66 21.88 -4.29 10.91
N LYS A 67 22.91 -4.65 11.68
CA LYS A 67 23.47 -3.83 12.79
C LYS A 67 24.58 -2.89 12.37
N ARG A 68 25.15 -3.09 11.19
CA ARG A 68 26.34 -2.36 10.76
C ARG A 68 26.09 -0.87 10.71
N GLY A 69 27.02 -0.10 11.27
CA GLY A 69 26.95 1.36 11.30
C GLY A 69 25.95 1.95 12.27
N PHE A 70 25.38 1.16 13.21
CA PHE A 70 24.45 1.65 14.22
C PHE A 70 25.04 2.80 15.04
N ILE A 71 24.28 3.89 15.19
CA ILE A 71 24.67 5.08 15.94
C ILE A 71 23.78 5.21 17.19
N ALA A 72 22.45 5.25 16.98
CA ALA A 72 21.48 5.45 18.06
C ALA A 72 20.10 4.92 17.69
N ALA A 73 19.32 4.53 18.68
CA ALA A 73 17.91 4.14 18.54
C ALA A 73 16.98 5.20 19.12
N PRO A 74 15.84 5.49 18.46
CA PRO A 74 14.77 6.30 19.04
C PRO A 74 13.99 5.50 20.10
N THR A 75 13.28 6.19 20.98
CA THR A 75 12.40 5.60 21.98
C THR A 75 11.09 6.38 22.07
N GLY A 76 10.05 5.75 22.65
CA GLY A 76 8.76 6.39 22.86
C GLY A 76 7.88 6.44 21.61
N THR A 77 7.06 7.49 21.50
CA THR A 77 6.03 7.59 20.47
C THR A 77 6.13 8.88 19.67
N VAL A 78 5.79 8.81 18.40
CA VAL A 78 5.53 9.96 17.52
C VAL A 78 4.02 10.22 17.53
N LYS A 79 3.61 11.46 17.76
CA LYS A 79 2.21 11.86 17.83
C LYS A 79 1.91 12.97 16.82
N ASP A 80 0.65 13.06 16.42
CA ASP A 80 0.14 14.21 15.69
C ASP A 80 -0.18 15.40 16.63
N ASP A 81 -0.66 16.51 16.04
CA ASP A 81 -1.02 17.72 16.78
C ASP A 81 -2.23 17.53 17.73
N ALA A 82 -3.04 16.49 17.51
CA ALA A 82 -4.16 16.11 18.37
C ALA A 82 -3.74 15.17 19.52
N GLY A 83 -2.45 14.77 19.55
CA GLY A 83 -1.90 13.84 20.54
C GLY A 83 -2.15 12.37 20.21
N GLN A 84 -2.70 12.04 19.04
CA GLN A 84 -2.87 10.68 18.58
C GLN A 84 -1.51 10.06 18.24
N VAL A 85 -1.29 8.81 18.67
CA VAL A 85 -0.05 8.09 18.36
C VAL A 85 -0.05 7.65 16.89
N ILE A 86 0.91 8.17 16.13
CA ILE A 86 1.16 7.79 14.73
C ILE A 86 2.17 6.65 14.66
N TRP A 87 3.19 6.68 15.52
CA TRP A 87 4.22 5.65 15.58
C TRP A 87 4.66 5.38 17.00
N ASP A 88 4.90 4.11 17.30
CA ASP A 88 5.40 3.64 18.60
C ASP A 88 6.60 2.73 18.36
N PHE A 89 7.79 3.19 18.76
CA PHE A 89 9.04 2.46 18.58
C PHE A 89 9.13 1.18 19.41
N ASP A 90 8.38 1.10 20.50
CA ASP A 90 8.37 -0.06 21.42
C ASP A 90 7.31 -1.10 21.05
N ALA A 91 6.43 -0.80 20.07
CA ALA A 91 5.31 -1.66 19.70
C ALA A 91 5.71 -3.07 19.23
N PHE A 92 6.95 -3.25 18.76
CA PHE A 92 7.49 -4.53 18.32
C PHE A 92 8.59 -5.08 19.25
N ALA A 93 8.69 -4.60 20.48
CA ALA A 93 9.67 -5.08 21.47
C ALA A 93 9.52 -6.58 21.83
N PHE A 94 8.36 -7.17 21.53
CA PHE A 94 8.11 -8.60 21.65
C PHE A 94 8.85 -9.45 20.58
N VAL A 95 9.29 -8.85 19.46
CA VAL A 95 10.03 -9.54 18.38
C VAL A 95 11.47 -9.74 18.84
N LYS A 96 11.70 -10.84 19.58
CA LYS A 96 13.01 -11.23 20.14
C LYS A 96 13.05 -12.74 20.41
N GLY A 97 14.23 -13.32 20.40
CA GLY A 97 14.42 -14.74 20.69
C GLY A 97 13.88 -15.70 19.62
N ALA A 98 13.52 -16.91 20.04
CA ALA A 98 13.03 -17.97 19.14
C ALA A 98 11.65 -17.63 18.55
N ALA A 99 11.39 -18.17 17.36
CA ALA A 99 10.10 -18.01 16.69
C ALA A 99 8.97 -18.65 17.51
N PRO A 100 7.89 -17.91 17.80
CA PRO A 100 6.67 -18.49 18.38
C PRO A 100 6.02 -19.48 17.42
N ALA A 101 5.29 -20.46 17.96
CA ALA A 101 4.59 -21.46 17.13
C ALA A 101 3.56 -20.84 16.15
N THR A 102 3.08 -19.64 16.42
CA THR A 102 2.14 -18.88 15.60
C THR A 102 2.81 -18.03 14.48
N VAL A 103 4.14 -18.15 14.31
CA VAL A 103 4.87 -17.39 13.29
C VAL A 103 5.82 -18.33 12.55
N ASN A 104 5.79 -18.25 11.21
CA ASN A 104 6.75 -18.96 10.38
C ASN A 104 8.19 -18.54 10.77
N PRO A 105 9.10 -19.47 11.06
CA PRO A 105 10.44 -19.17 11.57
C PRO A 105 11.28 -18.33 10.59
N SER A 106 11.08 -18.51 9.29
CA SER A 106 11.75 -17.70 8.27
C SER A 106 11.26 -16.24 8.29
N LEU A 107 9.94 -16.02 8.42
CA LEU A 107 9.36 -14.69 8.60
C LEU A 107 9.81 -14.05 9.93
N TRP A 108 9.86 -14.85 11.01
CA TRP A 108 10.33 -14.35 12.32
C TRP A 108 11.77 -13.85 12.24
N ARG A 109 12.64 -14.57 11.52
CA ARG A 109 14.00 -14.12 11.24
C ARG A 109 14.02 -12.77 10.53
N GLN A 110 13.19 -12.58 9.49
CA GLN A 110 13.07 -11.30 8.78
C GLN A 110 12.58 -10.19 9.73
N ALA A 111 11.59 -10.50 10.57
CA ALA A 111 11.07 -9.57 11.57
C ALA A 111 12.14 -9.17 12.61
N LEU A 112 13.01 -10.10 13.05
CA LEU A 112 14.15 -9.80 13.91
C LEU A 112 15.15 -8.85 13.25
N LEU A 113 15.44 -9.04 11.97
CA LEU A 113 16.34 -8.19 11.19
C LEU A 113 15.76 -6.79 10.99
N ASN A 114 14.48 -6.69 10.63
CA ASN A 114 13.76 -5.41 10.49
C ASN A 114 13.56 -4.68 11.83
N ASN A 115 13.77 -5.37 12.96
CA ASN A 115 13.66 -4.78 14.30
C ASN A 115 14.94 -4.06 14.75
N HIS A 116 15.98 -3.98 13.88
CA HIS A 116 17.12 -3.09 14.08
C HIS A 116 16.75 -1.67 13.65
N VAL A 117 16.13 -0.94 14.57
CA VAL A 117 15.60 0.41 14.39
C VAL A 117 16.62 1.46 14.82
N GLY A 118 16.74 2.57 14.08
CA GLY A 118 17.59 3.68 14.47
C GLY A 118 18.24 4.45 13.33
N LEU A 119 19.29 5.18 13.70
CA LEU A 119 20.19 5.88 12.78
C LEU A 119 21.44 5.01 12.54
N PHE A 120 21.77 4.81 11.27
CA PHE A 120 22.89 3.95 10.85
C PHE A 120 23.78 4.66 9.84
N LYS A 121 25.08 4.57 10.00
CA LYS A 121 26.05 4.99 8.98
C LYS A 121 26.15 3.91 7.90
N VAL A 122 25.82 4.28 6.66
CA VAL A 122 25.92 3.41 5.48
C VAL A 122 27.31 3.46 4.87
N ALA A 123 27.80 4.67 4.63
CA ALA A 123 29.13 5.00 4.13
C ALA A 123 29.53 6.38 4.65
N ASP A 124 30.72 6.87 4.28
CA ASP A 124 31.10 8.24 4.62
C ASP A 124 30.17 9.24 3.93
N GLY A 125 29.50 10.07 4.75
CA GLY A 125 28.50 11.03 4.29
C GLY A 125 27.17 10.42 3.84
N ILE A 126 26.88 9.16 4.18
CA ILE A 126 25.56 8.54 3.92
C ILE A 126 25.06 7.86 5.18
N TRP A 127 23.83 8.17 5.58
CA TRP A 127 23.14 7.59 6.73
C TRP A 127 21.72 7.17 6.38
N GLN A 128 21.21 6.17 7.09
CA GLN A 128 19.81 5.74 7.00
C GLN A 128 19.13 5.80 8.37
N LEU A 129 17.91 6.30 8.36
CA LEU A 129 16.96 6.16 9.46
C LEU A 129 16.03 5.00 9.11
N ARG A 130 16.12 3.92 9.88
CA ARG A 130 15.37 2.68 9.68
C ARG A 130 14.40 2.46 10.82
N GLY A 131 13.18 1.96 10.50
CA GLY A 131 12.15 1.63 11.49
C GLY A 131 11.38 2.83 12.04
N PHE A 132 11.43 3.98 11.39
CA PHE A 132 10.54 5.11 11.64
C PHE A 132 9.22 4.96 10.89
N ASP A 133 9.20 4.07 9.92
CA ASP A 133 8.07 3.71 9.06
C ASP A 133 8.37 2.36 8.41
N ILE A 134 7.59 1.95 7.39
CA ILE A 134 7.86 0.78 6.56
C ILE A 134 9.11 0.99 5.68
N ALA A 135 9.29 2.18 5.11
CA ALA A 135 10.45 2.55 4.31
C ALA A 135 11.58 3.17 5.15
N ASN A 136 12.75 3.33 4.56
CA ASN A 136 13.89 4.05 5.11
C ASN A 136 13.90 5.51 4.64
N LEU A 137 14.41 6.42 5.47
CA LEU A 137 14.82 7.76 5.05
C LEU A 137 16.35 7.78 4.99
N THR A 138 16.91 8.13 3.82
CA THR A 138 18.36 8.20 3.63
C THR A 138 18.82 9.64 3.56
N LEU A 139 19.91 9.96 4.26
CA LEU A 139 20.58 11.26 4.24
C LEU A 139 21.92 11.12 3.53
N ILE A 140 22.17 11.99 2.55
CA ILE A 140 23.45 12.12 1.86
C ILE A 140 23.99 13.52 2.15
N GLU A 141 25.19 13.60 2.73
CA GLU A 141 25.83 14.86 3.05
C GLU A 141 26.46 15.47 1.81
N GLY A 142 25.93 16.59 1.38
CA GLY A 142 26.50 17.44 0.36
C GLY A 142 27.52 18.44 0.92
N LYS A 143 27.83 19.44 0.16
CA LYS A 143 28.79 20.50 0.55
C LYS A 143 28.24 21.42 1.65
N THR A 144 26.95 21.70 1.65
CA THR A 144 26.33 22.72 2.53
C THR A 144 25.22 22.17 3.42
N GLY A 145 24.69 20.96 3.14
CA GLY A 145 23.59 20.39 3.90
C GLY A 145 23.34 18.92 3.61
N PHE A 146 22.10 18.50 3.84
CA PHE A 146 21.63 17.14 3.57
C PHE A 146 20.78 17.08 2.31
N ILE A 147 21.07 16.14 1.44
CA ILE A 147 20.19 15.66 0.39
C ILE A 147 19.42 14.48 0.98
N VAL A 148 18.09 14.59 1.00
CA VAL A 148 17.19 13.57 1.57
C VAL A 148 16.67 12.69 0.44
N VAL A 149 16.87 11.37 0.58
CA VAL A 149 16.33 10.38 -0.35
C VAL A 149 15.20 9.65 0.34
N ASP A 150 14.02 9.78 -0.22
CA ASP A 150 12.72 9.33 0.25
C ASP A 150 12.34 9.89 1.63
N ALA A 151 11.05 10.07 1.84
CA ALA A 151 10.57 10.88 2.94
C ALA A 151 9.58 10.14 3.87
N LEU A 152 9.55 8.80 3.82
CA LEU A 152 8.60 7.98 4.57
C LEU A 152 7.13 8.24 4.15
N THR A 153 6.17 7.54 4.79
CA THR A 153 4.73 7.68 4.49
C THR A 153 4.12 8.93 5.14
N ALA A 154 4.47 9.19 6.40
CA ALA A 154 3.79 10.20 7.20
C ALA A 154 4.70 11.39 7.53
N ARG A 155 4.10 12.59 7.49
CA ARG A 155 4.76 13.85 7.86
C ARG A 155 5.36 13.79 9.26
N GLU A 156 4.63 13.21 10.21
CA GLU A 156 5.01 13.13 11.61
C GLU A 156 6.25 12.25 11.79
N THR A 157 6.30 11.09 11.15
CA THR A 157 7.45 10.18 11.23
C THR A 157 8.67 10.73 10.51
N ALA A 158 8.49 11.40 9.37
CA ALA A 158 9.57 12.08 8.65
C ALA A 158 10.16 13.24 9.47
N ALA A 159 9.33 14.07 10.08
CA ALA A 159 9.77 15.15 10.97
C ALA A 159 10.54 14.59 12.19
N ALA A 160 10.04 13.51 12.80
CA ALA A 160 10.71 12.84 13.91
C ALA A 160 12.07 12.24 13.48
N ALA A 161 12.16 11.63 12.29
CA ALA A 161 13.38 11.09 11.72
C ALA A 161 14.41 12.19 11.48
N MET A 162 14.01 13.31 10.86
CA MET A 162 14.90 14.46 10.63
C MET A 162 15.38 15.08 11.94
N ALA A 163 14.50 15.28 12.91
CA ALA A 163 14.86 15.79 14.23
C ALA A 163 15.83 14.83 14.96
N PHE A 164 15.61 13.53 14.84
CA PHE A 164 16.51 12.51 15.39
C PHE A 164 17.89 12.55 14.74
N ALA A 165 17.94 12.62 13.42
CA ALA A 165 19.19 12.72 12.68
C ALA A 165 19.99 13.98 13.04
N ARG A 166 19.34 15.15 13.08
CA ARG A 166 19.99 16.43 13.42
C ARG A 166 20.65 16.43 14.80
N ARG A 167 20.04 15.77 15.79
CA ARG A 167 20.64 15.61 17.13
C ARG A 167 21.97 14.85 17.14
N HIS A 168 22.16 13.93 16.18
CA HIS A 168 23.35 13.07 16.14
C HIS A 168 24.37 13.49 15.10
N LEU A 169 23.93 14.14 14.00
CA LEU A 169 24.75 14.50 12.85
C LEU A 169 25.01 16.00 12.72
N GLY A 170 24.39 16.82 13.60
CA GLY A 170 24.40 18.28 13.53
C GLY A 170 23.21 18.85 12.76
N ASP A 171 22.87 20.09 13.08
CA ASP A 171 21.73 20.81 12.46
C ASP A 171 22.14 21.40 11.12
N LYS A 172 22.01 20.58 10.08
CA LYS A 172 22.29 20.96 8.70
C LYS A 172 20.97 21.18 7.93
N PRO A 173 20.94 22.17 7.01
CA PRO A 173 19.78 22.41 6.18
C PRO A 173 19.56 21.28 5.16
N VAL A 174 18.33 21.12 4.69
CA VAL A 174 18.00 20.30 3.53
C VAL A 174 18.38 21.05 2.26
N THR A 175 19.24 20.48 1.42
CA THR A 175 19.75 21.09 0.17
C THR A 175 19.31 20.35 -1.09
N GLY A 176 18.57 19.26 -0.94
CA GLY A 176 17.95 18.52 -2.03
C GLY A 176 17.00 17.46 -1.48
N VAL A 177 15.98 17.12 -2.25
CA VAL A 177 15.07 16.01 -1.98
C VAL A 177 14.99 15.13 -3.22
N ILE A 178 15.08 13.83 -3.05
CA ILE A 178 15.01 12.84 -4.13
C ILE A 178 13.89 11.86 -3.77
N PHE A 179 12.88 11.72 -4.64
CA PHE A 179 11.90 10.64 -4.55
C PHE A 179 12.26 9.56 -5.55
N THR A 180 12.57 8.36 -5.06
CA THR A 180 13.01 7.26 -5.92
C THR A 180 11.89 6.75 -6.82
N HIS A 181 10.65 6.74 -6.33
CA HIS A 181 9.49 6.29 -7.08
C HIS A 181 8.17 6.82 -6.49
N SER A 182 7.06 6.49 -7.13
CA SER A 182 5.74 7.09 -6.91
C SER A 182 4.90 6.47 -5.80
N HIS A 183 5.41 5.52 -5.00
CA HIS A 183 4.66 4.98 -3.86
C HIS A 183 4.73 5.91 -2.65
N VAL A 184 3.64 5.93 -1.88
CA VAL A 184 3.41 6.92 -0.82
C VAL A 184 4.40 6.85 0.33
N ASP A 185 4.96 5.70 0.61
CA ASP A 185 5.95 5.49 1.67
C ASP A 185 7.35 6.03 1.32
N HIS A 186 7.52 6.57 0.12
CA HIS A 186 8.76 7.21 -0.32
C HIS A 186 8.63 8.74 -0.44
N PHE A 187 7.41 9.29 -0.50
CA PHE A 187 7.22 10.72 -0.64
C PHE A 187 6.24 11.35 0.37
N GLY A 188 5.35 10.56 0.96
CA GLY A 188 4.20 11.06 1.73
C GLY A 188 4.57 11.95 2.92
N GLY A 189 5.73 11.71 3.53
CA GLY A 189 6.25 12.49 4.64
C GLY A 189 7.06 13.74 4.25
N ALA A 190 7.15 14.10 2.97
CA ALA A 190 8.06 15.15 2.47
C ALA A 190 7.92 16.49 3.19
N LEU A 191 6.69 16.89 3.57
CA LEU A 191 6.44 18.13 4.31
C LEU A 191 6.89 18.08 5.78
N GLY A 192 7.29 16.90 6.27
CA GLY A 192 8.00 16.72 7.54
C GLY A 192 9.53 16.87 7.41
N VAL A 193 10.05 16.75 6.19
CA VAL A 193 11.47 16.94 5.88
C VAL A 193 11.79 18.42 5.69
N ILE A 194 10.99 19.12 4.88
CA ILE A 194 11.09 20.54 4.59
C ILE A 194 9.71 21.08 4.20
N SER A 195 9.36 22.32 4.62
CA SER A 195 8.09 22.91 4.19
C SER A 195 8.14 23.31 2.71
N ALA A 196 6.97 23.40 2.08
CA ALA A 196 6.87 23.81 0.68
C ALA A 196 7.38 25.26 0.48
N GLU A 197 7.08 26.15 1.44
CA GLU A 197 7.52 27.56 1.44
C GLU A 197 9.04 27.67 1.57
N GLU A 198 9.65 26.90 2.48
CA GLU A 198 11.11 26.87 2.65
C GLU A 198 11.79 26.31 1.41
N ALA A 199 11.28 25.21 0.85
CA ALA A 199 11.83 24.59 -0.36
C ALA A 199 11.78 25.58 -1.54
N GLN A 200 10.68 26.31 -1.70
CA GLN A 200 10.52 27.32 -2.74
C GLN A 200 11.44 28.52 -2.51
N ALA A 201 11.45 29.10 -1.30
CA ALA A 201 12.24 30.29 -0.98
C ALA A 201 13.75 30.04 -1.16
N ARG A 202 14.22 28.83 -0.84
CA ARG A 202 15.63 28.44 -0.96
C ARG A 202 15.95 27.74 -2.29
N GLN A 203 14.96 27.60 -3.18
CA GLN A 203 15.11 26.89 -4.47
C GLN A 203 15.72 25.48 -4.31
N VAL A 204 15.29 24.75 -3.28
CA VAL A 204 15.76 23.38 -3.02
C VAL A 204 15.29 22.47 -4.16
N PRO A 205 16.20 21.78 -4.88
CA PRO A 205 15.81 20.88 -5.95
C PRO A 205 15.07 19.66 -5.37
N VAL A 206 13.91 19.37 -5.94
CA VAL A 206 13.11 18.17 -5.68
C VAL A 206 13.12 17.32 -6.92
N VAL A 207 13.85 16.23 -6.88
CA VAL A 207 14.13 15.34 -8.01
C VAL A 207 13.20 14.13 -7.96
N ALA A 208 12.57 13.79 -9.08
CA ALA A 208 11.72 12.60 -9.21
C ALA A 208 11.80 12.02 -10.63
N PRO A 209 11.44 10.74 -10.84
CA PRO A 209 11.33 10.18 -12.18
C PRO A 209 10.16 10.78 -12.96
N ALA A 210 10.26 10.76 -14.28
CA ALA A 210 9.17 11.19 -15.16
C ALA A 210 7.87 10.42 -14.87
N GLY A 211 6.71 11.11 -14.93
CA GLY A 211 5.40 10.53 -14.61
C GLY A 211 5.10 10.41 -13.11
N PHE A 212 6.02 10.81 -12.24
CA PHE A 212 5.90 10.65 -10.78
C PHE A 212 4.58 11.20 -10.22
N VAL A 213 4.22 12.45 -10.54
CA VAL A 213 3.00 13.08 -9.98
C VAL A 213 1.74 12.37 -10.44
N ASP A 214 1.67 12.00 -11.71
CA ASP A 214 0.53 11.28 -12.27
C ASP A 214 0.33 9.91 -11.61
N GLU A 215 1.39 9.14 -11.43
CA GLU A 215 1.32 7.83 -10.81
C GLU A 215 1.06 7.94 -9.28
N ALA A 216 1.71 8.86 -8.58
CA ALA A 216 1.51 9.10 -7.16
C ALA A 216 0.06 9.52 -6.82
N THR A 217 -0.59 10.27 -7.71
CA THR A 217 -1.97 10.75 -7.49
C THR A 217 -3.04 9.79 -8.02
N SER A 218 -2.79 9.06 -9.11
CA SER A 218 -3.78 8.18 -9.73
C SER A 218 -4.27 7.07 -8.78
N GLU A 219 -3.39 6.41 -8.07
CA GLU A 219 -3.73 5.34 -7.13
C GLU A 219 -4.49 5.87 -5.91
N ASN A 220 -4.09 7.02 -5.38
CA ASN A 220 -4.62 7.55 -4.13
C ASN A 220 -5.93 8.33 -4.29
N VAL A 221 -6.21 8.88 -5.48
CA VAL A 221 -7.40 9.70 -5.74
C VAL A 221 -8.51 8.88 -6.40
N LEU A 222 -8.24 8.26 -7.56
CA LEU A 222 -9.29 7.58 -8.33
C LEU A 222 -9.81 6.31 -7.65
N MET A 223 -8.91 5.47 -7.13
CA MET A 223 -9.26 4.18 -6.51
C MET A 223 -8.94 4.13 -5.01
N GLY A 224 -8.65 5.27 -4.39
CA GLY A 224 -8.16 5.36 -3.02
C GLY A 224 -9.02 4.65 -1.97
N THR A 225 -10.35 4.69 -2.09
CA THR A 225 -11.25 3.99 -1.15
C THR A 225 -11.08 2.47 -1.23
N ALA A 226 -11.07 1.90 -2.43
CA ALA A 226 -10.94 0.46 -2.61
C ALA A 226 -9.53 -0.02 -2.24
N MET A 227 -8.49 0.70 -2.67
CA MET A 227 -7.11 0.36 -2.35
C MET A 227 -6.80 0.53 -0.86
N GLY A 228 -7.26 1.60 -0.23
CA GLY A 228 -7.09 1.83 1.21
C GLY A 228 -7.76 0.75 2.05
N ARG A 229 -8.98 0.31 1.67
CA ARG A 229 -9.67 -0.79 2.34
C ARG A 229 -8.92 -2.12 2.23
N ARG A 230 -8.35 -2.42 1.06
CA ARG A 230 -7.53 -3.62 0.83
C ARG A 230 -6.15 -3.53 1.48
N ALA A 231 -5.58 -2.32 1.57
CA ALA A 231 -4.32 -2.07 2.27
C ALA A 231 -4.40 -2.41 3.77
N MET A 232 -5.55 -2.19 4.42
CA MET A 232 -5.78 -2.62 5.81
C MET A 232 -5.57 -4.13 6.00
N TYR A 233 -5.93 -4.93 4.99
CA TYR A 233 -5.67 -6.38 4.98
C TYR A 233 -4.20 -6.70 4.75
N MET A 234 -3.62 -6.10 3.72
CA MET A 234 -2.24 -6.40 3.31
C MET A 234 -1.21 -6.03 4.38
N TYR A 235 -1.38 -4.87 5.00
CA TYR A 235 -0.46 -4.37 6.04
C TYR A 235 -0.90 -4.71 7.47
N GLY A 236 -2.07 -5.33 7.64
CA GLY A 236 -2.53 -5.77 8.95
C GLY A 236 -2.73 -4.63 9.96
N SER A 237 -3.12 -3.44 9.51
CA SER A 237 -3.18 -2.23 10.35
C SER A 237 -4.14 -2.35 11.54
N ARG A 238 -5.13 -3.24 11.46
CA ARG A 238 -6.09 -3.53 12.54
C ARG A 238 -5.66 -4.66 13.47
N LEU A 239 -4.60 -5.40 13.11
CA LEU A 239 -4.14 -6.51 13.92
C LEU A 239 -3.43 -6.01 15.18
N PRO A 240 -3.59 -6.71 16.32
CA PRO A 240 -2.75 -6.44 17.49
C PRO A 240 -1.28 -6.69 17.14
N ARG A 241 -0.39 -5.90 17.71
CA ARG A 241 1.06 -6.05 17.54
C ARG A 241 1.59 -7.07 18.55
N ASP A 242 1.46 -8.33 18.19
CA ASP A 242 1.88 -9.49 18.98
C ASP A 242 2.19 -10.70 18.07
N ALA A 243 2.62 -11.81 18.66
CA ALA A 243 2.98 -13.03 17.95
C ALA A 243 1.81 -13.71 17.21
N ARG A 244 0.56 -13.43 17.57
CA ARG A 244 -0.64 -13.95 16.90
C ARG A 244 -1.17 -13.00 15.82
N GLY A 245 -0.79 -11.74 15.87
CA GLY A 245 -1.20 -10.68 14.96
C GLY A 245 -0.09 -10.20 14.03
N LEU A 246 0.14 -8.88 14.02
CA LEU A 246 1.13 -8.23 13.17
C LEU A 246 2.52 -8.36 13.77
N VAL A 247 3.41 -9.02 13.06
CA VAL A 247 4.84 -9.15 13.44
C VAL A 247 5.76 -8.34 12.55
N ASP A 248 5.40 -8.21 11.26
CA ASP A 248 6.18 -7.55 10.23
C ASP A 248 5.33 -7.34 8.97
N THR A 249 5.79 -6.52 8.02
CA THR A 249 5.17 -6.39 6.69
C THR A 249 5.96 -7.10 5.59
N GLY A 250 7.17 -7.57 5.90
CA GLY A 250 8.11 -8.15 4.93
C GLY A 250 9.11 -7.13 4.36
N LEU A 251 8.75 -5.85 4.33
CA LEU A 251 9.61 -4.73 3.92
C LEU A 251 10.11 -3.89 5.10
N GLY A 252 9.36 -3.88 6.18
CA GLY A 252 9.62 -3.15 7.40
C GLY A 252 8.61 -3.54 8.46
N LYS A 253 8.54 -2.79 9.57
CA LYS A 253 7.71 -3.17 10.72
C LYS A 253 6.21 -2.98 10.48
N ALA A 254 5.82 -1.79 10.03
CA ALA A 254 4.44 -1.39 9.76
C ALA A 254 4.42 -0.11 8.92
N VAL A 255 3.25 0.27 8.42
CA VAL A 255 3.01 1.57 7.78
C VAL A 255 2.58 2.58 8.84
N ALA A 256 3.14 3.78 8.81
CA ALA A 256 2.70 4.90 9.63
C ALA A 256 1.47 5.57 9.01
N PHE A 257 0.37 5.66 9.76
CA PHE A 257 -0.88 6.29 9.32
C PHE A 257 -0.99 7.69 9.93
N GLY A 258 -0.26 8.66 9.35
CA GLY A 258 -0.29 10.08 9.69
C GLY A 258 -0.72 10.93 8.50
N ARG A 259 -0.35 12.23 8.52
CA ARG A 259 -0.61 13.14 7.40
C ARG A 259 0.30 12.81 6.22
N VAL A 260 -0.30 12.77 5.04
CA VAL A 260 0.39 12.51 3.76
C VAL A 260 0.40 13.78 2.94
N GLY A 261 1.59 14.24 2.57
CA GLY A 261 1.79 15.41 1.73
C GLY A 261 2.57 15.08 0.45
N LEU A 262 2.67 16.05 -0.42
CA LEU A 262 3.49 15.96 -1.63
C LEU A 262 4.28 17.27 -1.79
N LEU A 263 5.59 17.16 -1.82
CA LEU A 263 6.44 18.25 -2.27
C LEU A 263 6.61 18.14 -3.78
N LYS A 264 6.10 19.13 -4.54
CA LYS A 264 6.08 19.05 -6.00
C LYS A 264 7.50 18.96 -6.57
N PRO A 265 7.80 17.95 -7.42
CA PRO A 265 9.10 17.87 -8.09
C PRO A 265 9.39 19.11 -8.93
N THR A 266 10.62 19.61 -8.84
CA THR A 266 11.15 20.72 -9.62
C THR A 266 12.10 20.27 -10.70
N VAL A 267 12.63 19.04 -10.58
CA VAL A 267 13.53 18.42 -11.55
C VAL A 267 13.02 17.01 -11.85
N LEU A 268 12.70 16.73 -13.11
CA LEU A 268 12.31 15.41 -13.56
C LEU A 268 13.46 14.73 -14.29
N VAL A 269 13.70 13.47 -13.93
CA VAL A 269 14.62 12.58 -14.67
C VAL A 269 13.78 11.86 -15.71
N ASP A 270 13.89 12.25 -16.99
CA ASP A 270 13.08 11.76 -18.08
C ASP A 270 13.85 10.84 -19.08
N GLY A 271 15.16 10.96 -19.11
CA GLY A 271 16.02 10.10 -19.93
C GLY A 271 16.29 8.73 -19.29
N ALA A 272 16.65 7.74 -20.12
CA ALA A 272 17.08 6.42 -19.61
C ALA A 272 18.27 6.54 -18.63
N ARG A 273 19.15 7.52 -18.86
CA ARG A 273 20.26 7.90 -17.99
C ARG A 273 20.39 9.43 -17.96
N GLN A 274 20.52 10.00 -16.77
CA GLN A 274 20.71 11.44 -16.59
C GLN A 274 21.69 11.71 -15.43
N GLU A 275 22.53 12.73 -15.59
CA GLU A 275 23.44 13.18 -14.52
C GLU A 275 22.97 14.54 -13.97
N LEU A 276 22.99 14.67 -12.65
CA LEU A 276 22.70 15.92 -11.95
C LEU A 276 23.80 16.16 -10.91
N THR A 277 24.09 17.44 -10.65
CA THR A 277 24.88 17.83 -9.50
C THR A 277 23.97 18.46 -8.45
N LEU A 278 23.91 17.85 -7.27
CA LEU A 278 23.14 18.31 -6.13
C LEU A 278 24.10 18.61 -4.98
N ASP A 279 24.09 19.83 -4.47
CA ASP A 279 24.95 20.30 -3.37
C ASP A 279 26.40 19.83 -3.47
N GLY A 280 26.97 19.91 -4.68
CA GLY A 280 28.37 19.58 -4.96
C GLY A 280 28.70 18.10 -5.16
N LEU A 281 27.72 17.20 -5.11
CA LEU A 281 27.87 15.78 -5.41
C LEU A 281 27.23 15.45 -6.77
N ARG A 282 27.87 14.57 -7.52
CA ARG A 282 27.35 14.05 -8.79
C ARG A 282 26.44 12.85 -8.52
N PHE A 283 25.26 12.87 -9.14
CA PHE A 283 24.30 11.77 -9.15
C PHE A 283 24.11 11.28 -10.58
N VAL A 284 24.15 9.98 -10.78
CA VAL A 284 23.90 9.35 -12.07
C VAL A 284 22.65 8.50 -11.95
N PHE A 285 21.55 9.00 -12.48
CA PHE A 285 20.23 8.37 -12.44
C PHE A 285 20.03 7.44 -13.61
N HIS A 286 19.34 6.33 -13.39
CA HIS A 286 18.85 5.39 -14.40
C HIS A 286 17.37 5.12 -14.16
N ASN A 287 16.52 5.49 -15.15
CA ASN A 287 15.10 5.20 -15.09
C ASN A 287 14.83 3.71 -15.31
N VAL A 288 13.97 3.14 -14.46
CA VAL A 288 13.60 1.71 -14.44
C VAL A 288 12.07 1.53 -14.37
N PRO A 289 11.28 2.20 -15.23
CA PRO A 289 9.83 2.23 -15.14
C PRO A 289 9.22 0.85 -15.34
N GLY A 290 8.24 0.50 -14.48
CA GLY A 290 7.54 -0.79 -14.51
C GLY A 290 8.32 -1.92 -13.85
N SER A 291 9.39 -1.61 -13.10
CA SER A 291 10.01 -2.52 -12.13
C SER A 291 9.13 -2.63 -10.88
N GLU A 292 9.48 -1.96 -9.79
CA GLU A 292 8.64 -1.95 -8.58
C GLU A 292 7.46 -0.98 -8.73
N ALA A 293 7.69 0.19 -9.35
CA ALA A 293 6.67 1.19 -9.63
C ALA A 293 6.62 1.55 -11.13
N PRO A 294 5.48 2.10 -11.61
CA PRO A 294 5.39 2.61 -12.98
C PRO A 294 6.38 3.75 -13.27
N SER A 295 6.68 4.56 -12.24
CA SER A 295 7.64 5.66 -12.28
C SER A 295 8.66 5.43 -11.17
N GLU A 296 9.87 5.01 -11.54
CA GLU A 296 10.97 4.64 -10.64
C GLU A 296 12.31 4.90 -11.30
N PHE A 297 13.31 5.29 -10.50
CA PHE A 297 14.72 5.31 -10.87
C PHE A 297 15.61 4.77 -9.76
N VAL A 298 16.80 4.33 -10.15
CA VAL A 298 17.95 4.03 -9.30
C VAL A 298 19.08 5.01 -9.60
N PHE A 299 20.06 5.16 -8.71
CA PHE A 299 21.16 6.10 -8.96
C PHE A 299 22.46 5.71 -8.25
N SER A 300 23.58 6.16 -8.80
CA SER A 300 24.89 6.13 -8.15
C SER A 300 25.32 7.50 -7.66
N VAL A 301 26.12 7.51 -6.58
CA VAL A 301 26.87 8.67 -6.08
C VAL A 301 28.35 8.30 -6.14
N PRO A 302 29.02 8.54 -7.29
CA PRO A 302 30.39 8.03 -7.52
C PRO A 302 31.41 8.48 -6.49
N GLU A 303 31.33 9.73 -6.01
CA GLU A 303 32.23 10.28 -4.99
C GLU A 303 32.10 9.58 -3.64
N ARG A 304 30.99 8.89 -3.41
CA ARG A 304 30.70 8.10 -2.21
C ARG A 304 30.85 6.60 -2.44
N ARG A 305 31.17 6.17 -3.68
CA ARG A 305 31.24 4.77 -4.10
C ARG A 305 29.99 3.98 -3.68
N ALA A 306 28.84 4.63 -3.82
CA ALA A 306 27.54 4.14 -3.35
C ALA A 306 26.52 4.11 -4.48
N PHE A 307 25.64 3.10 -4.44
CA PHE A 307 24.52 2.95 -5.35
C PHE A 307 23.22 2.81 -4.56
N CYS A 308 22.22 3.58 -4.94
CA CYS A 308 20.85 3.47 -4.44
C CYS A 308 20.05 2.56 -5.36
N GLY A 309 19.64 1.41 -4.85
CA GLY A 309 18.81 0.44 -5.56
C GLY A 309 17.29 0.73 -5.46
N ALA A 310 16.91 1.86 -4.87
CA ALA A 310 15.51 2.26 -4.63
C ALA A 310 14.70 1.13 -3.97
N GLU A 311 13.60 0.67 -4.60
CA GLU A 311 12.89 -0.55 -4.22
C GLU A 311 13.01 -1.66 -5.27
N MET A 312 13.62 -1.35 -6.43
CA MET A 312 13.98 -2.37 -7.43
C MET A 312 14.82 -3.50 -6.82
N MET A 313 15.60 -3.20 -5.77
CA MET A 313 16.39 -4.15 -5.00
C MET A 313 15.93 -4.20 -3.54
N SER A 314 15.76 -5.41 -2.98
CA SER A 314 15.33 -5.58 -1.58
C SER A 314 15.76 -6.93 -1.02
N HIS A 315 15.83 -7.08 0.33
CA HIS A 315 16.17 -8.36 0.97
C HIS A 315 14.96 -9.30 1.07
N THR A 316 14.18 -9.38 -0.02
CA THR A 316 13.02 -10.27 -0.17
C THR A 316 12.72 -10.49 -1.65
N LEU A 317 12.01 -11.56 -1.99
CA LEU A 317 11.29 -11.63 -3.25
C LEU A 317 10.11 -10.66 -3.17
N HIS A 318 10.15 -9.59 -3.94
CA HIS A 318 9.06 -8.62 -3.97
C HIS A 318 7.84 -9.18 -4.71
N ASN A 319 6.63 -8.69 -4.41
CA ASN A 319 5.46 -9.08 -5.17
C ASN A 319 5.41 -8.38 -6.53
N LEU A 320 5.00 -9.12 -7.56
CA LEU A 320 4.75 -8.59 -8.91
C LEU A 320 3.33 -8.02 -9.06
N TYR A 321 2.44 -8.33 -8.12
CA TYR A 321 1.11 -7.77 -7.97
C TYR A 321 0.86 -7.50 -6.49
N THR A 322 0.58 -6.26 -6.13
CA THR A 322 0.30 -5.92 -4.73
C THR A 322 -1.15 -6.22 -4.35
N LEU A 323 -1.36 -6.84 -3.18
CA LEU A 323 -2.70 -7.25 -2.73
C LEU A 323 -3.64 -6.07 -2.45
N ARG A 324 -3.11 -4.88 -2.18
CA ARG A 324 -3.92 -3.66 -2.06
C ARG A 324 -4.57 -3.25 -3.38
N GLY A 325 -3.95 -3.61 -4.48
CA GLY A 325 -4.31 -3.22 -5.84
C GLY A 325 -3.26 -2.26 -6.42
N ALA A 326 -2.83 -2.54 -7.63
CA ALA A 326 -1.98 -1.71 -8.48
C ALA A 326 -1.93 -2.31 -9.89
N LYS A 327 -1.30 -1.63 -10.82
CA LYS A 327 -0.88 -2.22 -12.10
C LYS A 327 0.06 -3.41 -11.84
N VAL A 328 -0.09 -4.48 -12.62
CA VAL A 328 0.82 -5.64 -12.50
C VAL A 328 2.19 -5.26 -13.00
N ARG A 329 3.23 -5.53 -12.21
CA ARG A 329 4.63 -5.25 -12.53
C ARG A 329 5.15 -6.20 -13.60
N ASP A 330 6.08 -5.71 -14.41
CA ASP A 330 6.66 -6.47 -15.50
C ASP A 330 7.93 -7.21 -15.03
N ALA A 331 7.81 -8.51 -14.73
CA ALA A 331 8.92 -9.33 -14.25
C ALA A 331 10.08 -9.41 -15.24
N LEU A 332 9.78 -9.36 -16.56
CA LEU A 332 10.80 -9.42 -17.59
C LEU A 332 11.63 -8.11 -17.61
N LYS A 333 10.96 -6.95 -17.60
CA LYS A 333 11.63 -5.66 -17.50
C LYS A 333 12.43 -5.54 -16.20
N TRP A 334 11.82 -5.92 -15.06
CA TRP A 334 12.48 -5.86 -13.76
C TRP A 334 13.77 -6.67 -13.76
N SER A 335 13.74 -7.93 -14.22
CA SER A 335 14.95 -8.73 -14.35
C SER A 335 15.96 -8.13 -15.32
N GLY A 336 15.52 -7.48 -16.39
CA GLY A 336 16.37 -6.76 -17.36
C GLY A 336 17.07 -5.55 -16.75
N TYR A 337 16.39 -4.78 -15.88
CA TYR A 337 17.00 -3.65 -15.16
C TYR A 337 18.01 -4.13 -14.10
N LEU A 338 17.72 -5.23 -13.41
CA LEU A 338 18.70 -5.85 -12.51
C LEU A 338 19.94 -6.33 -13.25
N ASP A 339 19.80 -6.87 -14.46
CA ASP A 339 20.94 -7.24 -15.30
C ASP A 339 21.77 -6.03 -15.71
N GLN A 340 21.13 -4.96 -16.17
CA GLN A 340 21.80 -3.70 -16.52
C GLN A 340 22.50 -3.08 -15.30
N SER A 341 21.91 -3.20 -14.11
CA SER A 341 22.49 -2.63 -12.88
C SER A 341 23.83 -3.24 -12.50
N LEU A 342 24.17 -4.43 -12.99
CA LEU A 342 25.52 -5.01 -12.82
C LEU A 342 26.63 -4.12 -13.39
N ALA A 343 26.33 -3.37 -14.44
CA ALA A 343 27.26 -2.37 -14.99
C ALA A 343 27.18 -1.02 -14.24
N TRP A 344 26.00 -0.66 -13.72
CA TRP A 344 25.80 0.61 -13.02
C TRP A 344 26.44 0.63 -11.61
N VAL A 345 26.58 -0.54 -10.98
CA VAL A 345 27.23 -0.69 -9.67
C VAL A 345 28.75 -0.82 -9.77
N ASP A 346 29.34 -0.68 -10.97
CA ASP A 346 30.79 -0.74 -11.11
C ASP A 346 31.45 0.36 -10.28
N GLY A 347 32.46 -0.03 -9.47
CA GLY A 347 33.12 0.84 -8.51
C GLY A 347 32.34 1.13 -7.22
N ALA A 348 31.11 0.64 -7.06
CA ALA A 348 30.37 0.78 -5.81
C ALA A 348 30.90 -0.17 -4.72
N GLU A 349 31.08 0.36 -3.52
CA GLU A 349 31.42 -0.41 -2.32
C GLU A 349 30.20 -0.77 -1.48
N VAL A 350 29.10 -0.07 -1.69
CA VAL A 350 27.83 -0.28 -1.00
C VAL A 350 26.66 -0.07 -1.93
N VAL A 351 25.68 -0.96 -1.83
CA VAL A 351 24.30 -0.78 -2.34
C VAL A 351 23.39 -0.58 -1.15
N PHE A 352 22.64 0.51 -1.14
CA PHE A 352 21.59 0.77 -0.15
C PHE A 352 20.24 0.89 -0.84
N ASN A 353 19.21 0.50 -0.13
CA ASN A 353 17.85 0.47 -0.65
C ASN A 353 16.92 1.21 0.31
N GLN A 354 15.72 1.53 -0.14
CA GLN A 354 14.77 2.29 0.67
C GLN A 354 13.92 1.41 1.61
N HIS A 355 14.19 0.11 1.57
CA HIS A 355 13.77 -0.86 2.59
C HIS A 355 14.98 -1.68 3.05
N HIS A 356 14.87 -2.26 4.25
CA HIS A 356 15.90 -3.14 4.84
C HIS A 356 17.25 -2.45 5.08
N TRP A 357 18.32 -3.21 5.09
CA TRP A 357 19.70 -2.80 5.34
C TRP A 357 20.56 -2.86 4.06
N PRO A 358 21.67 -2.13 3.98
CA PRO A 358 22.54 -2.14 2.81
C PRO A 358 23.32 -3.44 2.62
N VAL A 359 23.90 -3.59 1.44
CA VAL A 359 24.86 -4.64 1.07
C VAL A 359 26.23 -4.03 0.78
N TRP A 360 27.27 -4.52 1.42
CA TRP A 360 28.63 -4.01 1.27
C TRP A 360 29.56 -5.03 0.61
N GLY A 361 30.49 -4.52 -0.24
CA GLY A 361 31.51 -5.28 -0.93
C GLY A 361 31.08 -5.79 -2.30
N ALA A 362 31.88 -5.51 -3.33
CA ALA A 362 31.55 -5.76 -4.72
C ALA A 362 31.12 -7.22 -5.03
N PRO A 363 31.75 -8.28 -4.50
CA PRO A 363 31.29 -9.64 -4.75
C PRO A 363 29.89 -9.91 -4.18
N ARG A 364 29.60 -9.41 -2.98
CA ARG A 364 28.29 -9.60 -2.32
C ARG A 364 27.20 -8.78 -3.01
N ILE A 365 27.53 -7.56 -3.47
CA ILE A 365 26.63 -6.73 -4.28
C ILE A 365 26.26 -7.46 -5.56
N ARG A 366 27.26 -8.00 -6.26
CA ARG A 366 27.02 -8.78 -7.49
C ARG A 366 26.11 -9.98 -7.22
N ASP A 367 26.39 -10.77 -6.19
CA ASP A 367 25.58 -11.94 -5.84
C ASP A 367 24.14 -11.54 -5.47
N PHE A 368 23.98 -10.47 -4.71
CA PHE A 368 22.67 -9.93 -4.35
C PHE A 368 21.83 -9.58 -5.57
N ILE A 369 22.40 -8.87 -6.55
CA ILE A 369 21.72 -8.48 -7.78
C ILE A 369 21.43 -9.70 -8.67
N VAL A 370 22.41 -10.57 -8.88
CA VAL A 370 22.28 -11.76 -9.74
C VAL A 370 21.17 -12.69 -9.23
N LYS A 371 21.09 -12.92 -7.92
CA LYS A 371 20.07 -13.80 -7.36
C LYS A 371 18.66 -13.24 -7.50
N GLN A 372 18.47 -11.94 -7.33
CA GLN A 372 17.17 -11.30 -7.57
C GLN A 372 16.82 -11.30 -9.05
N ARG A 373 17.75 -10.91 -9.94
CA ARG A 373 17.58 -10.97 -11.38
C ARG A 373 17.08 -12.35 -11.83
N ASP A 374 17.79 -13.38 -11.41
CA ASP A 374 17.51 -14.75 -11.82
C ASP A 374 16.22 -15.29 -11.23
N ALA A 375 15.84 -14.86 -10.00
CA ALA A 375 14.56 -15.24 -9.40
C ALA A 375 13.37 -14.68 -10.19
N TYR A 376 13.36 -13.37 -10.52
CA TYR A 376 12.29 -12.78 -11.34
C TYR A 376 12.26 -13.36 -12.74
N ARG A 377 13.43 -13.54 -13.35
CA ARG A 377 13.54 -14.13 -14.69
C ARG A 377 13.05 -15.57 -14.72
N TYR A 378 13.42 -16.38 -13.75
CA TYR A 378 12.99 -17.77 -13.64
C TYR A 378 11.46 -17.86 -13.46
N ILE A 379 10.90 -17.06 -12.55
CA ILE A 379 9.44 -17.03 -12.34
C ILE A 379 8.73 -16.63 -13.64
N HIS A 380 9.21 -15.60 -14.32
CA HIS A 380 8.66 -15.17 -15.61
C HIS A 380 8.71 -16.30 -16.63
N ASP A 381 9.91 -16.80 -16.95
CA ASP A 381 10.13 -17.73 -18.07
C ASP A 381 9.42 -19.06 -17.84
N GLN A 382 9.44 -19.58 -16.59
CA GLN A 382 8.74 -20.82 -16.27
C GLN A 382 7.22 -20.65 -16.25
N THR A 383 6.71 -19.51 -15.83
CA THR A 383 5.27 -19.20 -15.94
C THR A 383 4.84 -19.15 -17.39
N VAL A 384 5.58 -18.43 -18.26
CA VAL A 384 5.29 -18.36 -19.72
C VAL A 384 5.36 -19.75 -20.34
N ARG A 385 6.37 -20.55 -20.01
CA ARG A 385 6.49 -21.93 -20.51
C ARG A 385 5.27 -22.79 -20.14
N LEU A 386 4.78 -22.69 -18.92
CA LEU A 386 3.64 -23.45 -18.45
C LEU A 386 2.30 -22.91 -19.01
N MET A 387 2.17 -21.58 -19.18
CA MET A 387 1.04 -20.99 -19.92
C MET A 387 0.94 -21.55 -21.34
N ASN A 388 2.07 -21.60 -22.06
CA ASN A 388 2.12 -22.17 -23.41
C ASN A 388 1.86 -23.68 -23.45
N ALA A 389 1.94 -24.37 -22.31
CA ALA A 389 1.51 -25.75 -22.13
C ALA A 389 0.00 -25.87 -21.75
N GLY A 390 -0.72 -24.74 -21.68
CA GLY A 390 -2.17 -24.70 -21.44
C GLY A 390 -2.57 -24.61 -19.96
N LEU A 391 -1.62 -24.39 -19.02
CA LEU A 391 -1.94 -24.30 -17.59
C LEU A 391 -2.46 -22.91 -17.24
N THR A 392 -3.43 -22.87 -16.33
CA THR A 392 -3.96 -21.64 -15.74
C THR A 392 -3.05 -21.11 -14.63
N GLY A 393 -3.23 -19.84 -14.25
CA GLY A 393 -2.43 -19.22 -13.18
C GLY A 393 -2.43 -19.99 -11.86
N PRO A 394 -3.57 -20.49 -11.34
CA PRO A 394 -3.60 -21.36 -10.15
C PRO A 394 -2.80 -22.66 -10.32
N GLU A 395 -2.92 -23.36 -11.44
CA GLU A 395 -2.19 -24.61 -11.72
C GLU A 395 -0.68 -24.39 -11.80
N ILE A 396 -0.25 -23.31 -12.46
CA ILE A 396 1.16 -22.92 -12.52
C ILE A 396 1.69 -22.63 -11.11
N ALA A 397 0.92 -21.92 -10.29
CA ALA A 397 1.30 -21.58 -8.92
C ALA A 397 1.49 -22.81 -8.02
N GLU A 398 0.84 -23.94 -8.29
CA GLU A 398 1.06 -25.21 -7.57
C GLU A 398 2.35 -25.91 -8.01
N GLN A 399 2.72 -25.79 -9.27
CA GLN A 399 3.85 -26.53 -9.85
C GLN A 399 5.18 -25.80 -9.76
N LEU A 400 5.13 -24.43 -9.79
CA LEU A 400 6.35 -23.64 -9.90
C LEU A 400 7.10 -23.60 -8.57
N THR A 401 8.35 -24.05 -8.60
CA THR A 401 9.30 -23.98 -7.49
C THR A 401 10.62 -23.41 -7.98
N LEU A 402 11.28 -22.58 -7.17
CA LEU A 402 12.62 -22.10 -7.47
C LEU A 402 13.66 -23.22 -7.38
N PRO A 403 14.70 -23.22 -8.23
CA PRO A 403 15.83 -24.12 -8.07
C PRO A 403 16.56 -23.83 -6.74
N ARG A 404 17.23 -24.84 -6.17
CA ARG A 404 17.91 -24.71 -4.87
C ARG A 404 18.87 -23.53 -4.80
N SER A 405 19.58 -23.24 -5.89
CA SER A 405 20.53 -22.11 -6.00
C SER A 405 19.88 -20.73 -5.80
N LEU A 406 18.55 -20.62 -5.92
CA LEU A 406 17.77 -19.42 -5.66
C LEU A 406 16.92 -19.56 -4.39
N ARG A 407 16.20 -20.70 -4.24
CA ARG A 407 15.29 -20.95 -3.13
C ARG A 407 15.97 -20.84 -1.75
N ASP A 408 17.21 -21.32 -1.66
CA ASP A 408 17.97 -21.35 -0.43
C ASP A 408 18.64 -20.01 -0.08
N TRP A 409 18.54 -19.01 -0.96
CA TRP A 409 19.00 -17.62 -0.72
C TRP A 409 17.96 -16.81 0.05
N LEU A 410 18.38 -16.25 1.21
CA LEU A 410 17.50 -15.49 2.10
C LEU A 410 16.93 -14.21 1.45
N ASN A 411 17.70 -13.56 0.57
CA ASN A 411 17.28 -12.33 -0.12
C ASN A 411 16.26 -12.55 -1.26
N VAL A 412 15.93 -13.79 -1.60
CA VAL A 412 14.88 -14.12 -2.57
C VAL A 412 13.78 -14.97 -1.95
N ARG A 413 13.73 -15.02 -0.61
CA ARG A 413 12.62 -15.65 0.13
C ARG A 413 11.36 -14.78 0.04
N GLY A 414 10.23 -15.44 0.16
CA GLY A 414 8.92 -14.85 -0.07
C GLY A 414 8.36 -14.03 1.10
N TYR A 415 9.16 -13.18 1.75
CA TYR A 415 8.69 -12.39 2.91
C TYR A 415 7.62 -11.36 2.55
N TYR A 416 7.65 -10.83 1.32
CA TYR A 416 6.69 -9.85 0.81
C TYR A 416 5.87 -10.39 -0.37
N GLY A 417 6.50 -10.82 -1.45
CA GLY A 417 5.89 -11.64 -2.48
C GLY A 417 6.04 -13.14 -2.16
N THR A 418 5.53 -13.99 -3.03
CA THR A 418 5.82 -15.44 -3.03
C THR A 418 5.94 -15.94 -4.47
N VAL A 419 6.62 -17.06 -4.68
CA VAL A 419 6.70 -17.68 -6.01
C VAL A 419 5.29 -17.97 -6.56
N ARG A 420 4.41 -18.52 -5.74
CA ARG A 420 3.01 -18.84 -6.09
C ARG A 420 2.21 -17.58 -6.44
N HIS A 421 2.41 -16.49 -5.70
CA HIS A 421 1.76 -15.22 -5.95
C HIS A 421 2.27 -14.60 -7.25
N ASN A 422 3.59 -14.58 -7.42
CA ASN A 422 4.24 -13.97 -8.57
C ASN A 422 3.97 -14.72 -9.87
N ALA A 423 3.87 -16.06 -9.84
CA ALA A 423 3.42 -16.85 -10.99
C ALA A 423 2.02 -16.42 -11.46
N LYS A 424 1.06 -16.26 -10.53
CA LYS A 424 -0.27 -15.73 -10.86
C LYS A 424 -0.22 -14.30 -11.38
N ALA A 425 0.71 -13.48 -10.87
CA ALA A 425 0.89 -12.11 -11.34
C ALA A 425 1.43 -12.06 -12.78
N VAL A 426 2.42 -12.89 -13.12
CA VAL A 426 2.92 -13.02 -14.50
C VAL A 426 1.81 -13.52 -15.43
N TYR A 427 1.03 -14.51 -15.02
CA TYR A 427 -0.15 -14.95 -15.78
C TYR A 427 -1.11 -13.79 -16.02
N GLN A 428 -1.49 -13.05 -14.97
CA GLN A 428 -2.38 -11.89 -15.05
C GLN A 428 -1.83 -10.79 -15.97
N HIS A 429 -0.52 -10.57 -15.97
CA HIS A 429 0.13 -9.55 -16.81
C HIS A 429 -0.11 -9.79 -18.31
N TYR A 430 -0.08 -11.07 -18.76
CA TYR A 430 -0.24 -11.43 -20.17
C TYR A 430 -1.67 -11.82 -20.55
N MET A 431 -2.37 -12.56 -19.68
CA MET A 431 -3.64 -13.22 -20.01
C MET A 431 -4.87 -12.52 -19.42
N GLY A 432 -4.68 -11.64 -18.43
CA GLY A 432 -5.79 -10.97 -17.75
C GLY A 432 -6.54 -11.91 -16.79
N TRP A 433 -7.82 -11.61 -16.56
CA TRP A 433 -8.67 -12.31 -15.57
C TRP A 433 -9.26 -13.62 -16.10
N TYR A 434 -9.38 -13.78 -17.40
CA TYR A 434 -10.08 -14.91 -18.03
C TYR A 434 -9.12 -16.10 -18.26
N ASP A 435 -9.52 -17.28 -17.80
CA ASP A 435 -8.74 -18.51 -17.86
C ASP A 435 -9.01 -19.37 -19.12
N ALA A 436 -9.76 -18.84 -20.08
CA ALA A 436 -10.19 -19.47 -21.31
C ALA A 436 -11.25 -20.60 -21.17
N HIS A 437 -11.64 -21.00 -19.94
CA HIS A 437 -12.72 -21.98 -19.79
C HIS A 437 -14.08 -21.32 -20.03
N PRO A 438 -14.91 -21.81 -20.97
CA PRO A 438 -16.17 -21.12 -21.34
C PRO A 438 -17.14 -20.89 -20.19
N ALA A 439 -17.18 -21.79 -19.19
CA ALA A 439 -18.05 -21.64 -18.02
C ALA A 439 -17.62 -20.47 -17.09
N ASN A 440 -16.37 -20.00 -17.19
CA ASN A 440 -15.84 -18.90 -16.38
C ASN A 440 -15.93 -17.55 -17.13
N LEU A 441 -16.48 -17.54 -18.37
CA LEU A 441 -16.66 -16.29 -19.13
C LEU A 441 -17.74 -15.39 -18.51
N ASP A 442 -18.87 -15.98 -18.09
CA ASP A 442 -20.00 -15.29 -17.46
C ASP A 442 -20.54 -16.10 -16.27
N PRO A 443 -19.79 -16.22 -15.18
CA PRO A 443 -20.20 -17.00 -14.03
C PRO A 443 -21.31 -16.29 -13.23
N LEU A 444 -22.05 -17.06 -12.45
CA LEU A 444 -23.02 -16.49 -11.51
C LEU A 444 -22.34 -15.52 -10.54
N PRO A 445 -23.06 -14.46 -10.08
CA PRO A 445 -22.58 -13.61 -9.00
C PRO A 445 -22.20 -14.44 -7.76
N PRO A 446 -21.15 -14.03 -7.00
CA PRO A 446 -20.59 -14.87 -5.94
C PRO A 446 -21.57 -15.36 -4.88
N VAL A 447 -22.55 -14.53 -4.49
CA VAL A 447 -23.58 -14.90 -3.49
C VAL A 447 -24.54 -15.93 -4.06
N ASP A 448 -24.96 -15.77 -5.31
CA ASP A 448 -25.88 -16.72 -5.96
C ASP A 448 -25.19 -18.06 -6.23
N ALA A 449 -23.95 -18.02 -6.65
CA ALA A 449 -23.13 -19.23 -6.76
C ALA A 449 -22.98 -19.93 -5.39
N ALA A 450 -22.70 -19.17 -4.32
CA ALA A 450 -22.54 -19.72 -2.98
C ALA A 450 -23.79 -20.45 -2.48
N ARG A 451 -24.98 -19.86 -2.67
CA ARG A 451 -26.26 -20.50 -2.31
C ARG A 451 -26.45 -21.84 -3.01
N ARG A 452 -26.18 -21.90 -4.31
CA ARG A 452 -26.30 -23.12 -5.11
C ARG A 452 -25.29 -24.20 -4.70
N TYR A 453 -24.04 -23.82 -4.40
CA TYR A 453 -23.03 -24.75 -3.91
C TYR A 453 -23.40 -25.34 -2.53
N VAL A 454 -23.96 -24.53 -1.62
CA VAL A 454 -24.43 -24.99 -0.32
C VAL A 454 -25.63 -25.95 -0.49
N GLU A 455 -26.58 -25.64 -1.36
CA GLU A 455 -27.71 -26.53 -1.70
C GLU A 455 -27.21 -27.85 -2.31
N LEU A 456 -26.33 -27.80 -3.32
CA LEU A 456 -25.74 -28.96 -3.99
C LEU A 456 -25.00 -29.87 -3.00
N ALA A 457 -24.33 -29.31 -2.00
CA ALA A 457 -23.62 -30.07 -0.98
C ALA A 457 -24.53 -30.70 0.09
N GLY A 458 -25.85 -30.48 0.03
CA GLY A 458 -26.82 -31.01 0.99
C GLY A 458 -27.17 -30.09 2.15
N GLY A 459 -26.95 -28.77 1.98
CA GLY A 459 -27.34 -27.73 2.93
C GLY A 459 -26.23 -27.30 3.88
N ALA A 460 -26.53 -26.28 4.69
CA ALA A 460 -25.56 -25.60 5.55
C ALA A 460 -24.86 -26.52 6.56
N ASP A 461 -25.61 -27.39 7.24
CA ASP A 461 -25.07 -28.30 8.26
C ASP A 461 -24.09 -29.31 7.64
N ARG A 462 -24.39 -29.78 6.43
CA ARG A 462 -23.50 -30.70 5.72
C ARG A 462 -22.20 -30.03 5.31
N VAL A 463 -22.26 -28.80 4.77
CA VAL A 463 -21.08 -28.01 4.41
C VAL A 463 -20.23 -27.72 5.64
N LEU A 464 -20.85 -27.33 6.76
CA LEU A 464 -20.14 -27.08 8.02
C LEU A 464 -19.43 -28.33 8.53
N SER A 465 -20.10 -29.51 8.47
CA SER A 465 -19.52 -30.81 8.86
C SER A 465 -18.30 -31.18 7.99
N LEU A 466 -18.39 -31.00 6.66
CA LEU A 466 -17.30 -31.22 5.72
C LEU A 466 -16.13 -30.26 5.98
N ALA A 467 -16.43 -28.99 6.28
CA ALA A 467 -15.42 -28.00 6.61
C ALA A 467 -14.68 -28.32 7.92
N HIS A 468 -15.38 -28.84 8.95
CA HIS A 468 -14.74 -29.35 10.16
C HIS A 468 -13.79 -30.52 9.86
N GLN A 469 -14.22 -31.49 9.06
CA GLN A 469 -13.37 -32.60 8.66
C GLN A 469 -12.10 -32.15 7.94
N ALA A 470 -12.24 -31.21 6.98
CA ALA A 470 -11.10 -30.64 6.26
C ALA A 470 -10.18 -29.84 7.20
N PHE A 471 -10.75 -29.06 8.14
CA PHE A 471 -9.98 -28.32 9.14
C PHE A 471 -9.16 -29.25 10.03
N ASP A 472 -9.78 -30.29 10.56
CA ASP A 472 -9.15 -31.28 11.45
C ASP A 472 -8.07 -32.09 10.72
N ALA A 473 -8.27 -32.37 9.42
CA ALA A 473 -7.28 -32.98 8.55
C ALA A 473 -6.11 -32.07 8.15
N GLY A 474 -6.17 -30.77 8.50
CA GLY A 474 -5.16 -29.76 8.10
C GLY A 474 -5.29 -29.24 6.66
N GLU A 475 -6.37 -29.59 5.97
CA GLU A 475 -6.69 -29.13 4.61
C GLU A 475 -7.31 -27.72 4.64
N HIS A 476 -6.60 -26.76 5.27
CA HIS A 476 -7.14 -25.43 5.56
C HIS A 476 -7.55 -24.64 4.32
N ARG A 477 -6.91 -24.85 3.16
CA ARG A 477 -7.33 -24.21 1.91
C ARG A 477 -8.71 -24.68 1.47
N TRP A 478 -8.96 -25.98 1.55
CA TRP A 478 -10.25 -26.57 1.23
C TRP A 478 -11.33 -26.17 2.25
N ALA A 479 -11.01 -26.20 3.53
CA ALA A 479 -11.92 -25.70 4.57
C ALA A 479 -12.32 -24.23 4.32
N ALA A 480 -11.37 -23.37 3.92
CA ALA A 480 -11.64 -21.97 3.60
C ALA A 480 -12.56 -21.81 2.39
N GLU A 481 -12.41 -22.63 1.35
CA GLU A 481 -13.29 -22.61 0.16
C GLU A 481 -14.72 -23.01 0.50
N LEU A 482 -14.91 -24.10 1.24
CA LEU A 482 -16.23 -24.53 1.71
C LEU A 482 -16.91 -23.45 2.56
N LEU A 483 -16.18 -22.93 3.55
CA LEU A 483 -16.71 -21.95 4.49
C LEU A 483 -16.98 -20.59 3.84
N LYS A 484 -16.21 -20.19 2.82
CA LYS A 484 -16.49 -19.00 2.02
C LYS A 484 -17.90 -19.07 1.41
N HIS A 485 -18.25 -20.22 0.81
CA HIS A 485 -19.59 -20.39 0.25
C HIS A 485 -20.67 -20.35 1.34
N LEU A 486 -20.42 -20.98 2.48
CA LEU A 486 -21.38 -20.98 3.58
C LEU A 486 -21.60 -19.58 4.17
N VAL A 487 -20.53 -18.82 4.44
CA VAL A 487 -20.60 -17.46 4.97
C VAL A 487 -21.23 -16.49 3.96
N TRP A 488 -21.00 -16.67 2.65
CA TRP A 488 -21.60 -15.83 1.63
C TRP A 488 -23.08 -16.18 1.35
N SER A 489 -23.49 -17.42 1.58
CA SER A 489 -24.90 -17.81 1.51
C SER A 489 -25.70 -17.31 2.71
N ASP A 490 -25.08 -17.29 3.89
CA ASP A 490 -25.64 -16.78 5.15
C ASP A 490 -24.55 -16.12 6.02
N ALA A 491 -24.44 -14.81 5.91
CA ALA A 491 -23.47 -14.02 6.68
C ALA A 491 -23.75 -14.01 8.20
N LYS A 492 -24.92 -14.48 8.67
CA LYS A 492 -25.27 -14.56 10.08
C LYS A 492 -24.91 -15.90 10.72
N ASN A 493 -24.49 -16.90 9.94
CA ASN A 493 -24.08 -18.20 10.45
C ASN A 493 -22.81 -18.07 11.31
N ALA A 494 -23.00 -17.97 12.63
CA ALA A 494 -21.92 -17.75 13.60
C ALA A 494 -20.91 -18.90 13.63
N ALA A 495 -21.37 -20.16 13.52
CA ALA A 495 -20.51 -21.34 13.53
C ALA A 495 -19.59 -21.36 12.30
N ALA A 496 -20.12 -21.05 11.11
CA ALA A 496 -19.35 -20.97 9.89
C ALA A 496 -18.34 -19.81 9.93
N ARG A 497 -18.74 -18.64 10.43
CA ARG A 497 -17.85 -17.48 10.59
C ARG A 497 -16.68 -17.79 11.52
N GLU A 498 -16.93 -18.42 12.68
CA GLU A 498 -15.85 -18.72 13.63
C GLU A 498 -14.93 -19.82 13.10
N LEU A 499 -15.45 -20.86 12.45
CA LEU A 499 -14.62 -21.89 11.85
C LEU A 499 -13.76 -21.32 10.70
N LEU A 500 -14.32 -20.40 9.87
CA LEU A 500 -13.56 -19.71 8.82
C LEU A 500 -12.48 -18.82 9.42
N ALA A 501 -12.79 -18.10 10.51
CA ALA A 501 -11.80 -17.29 11.22
C ALA A 501 -10.65 -18.15 11.76
N ARG A 502 -10.95 -19.27 12.42
CA ARG A 502 -9.93 -20.23 12.88
C ARG A 502 -9.11 -20.80 11.72
N THR A 503 -9.75 -21.06 10.58
CA THR A 503 -9.07 -21.53 9.36
C THR A 503 -8.09 -20.48 8.84
N PHE A 504 -8.49 -19.21 8.83
CA PHE A 504 -7.62 -18.10 8.45
C PHE A 504 -6.48 -17.88 9.45
N ASP A 505 -6.71 -18.09 10.75
CA ASP A 505 -5.62 -18.07 11.75
C ASP A 505 -4.53 -19.09 11.39
N GLN A 506 -4.90 -20.36 11.09
CA GLN A 506 -3.93 -21.39 10.72
C GLN A 506 -3.17 -21.05 9.42
N LEU A 507 -3.88 -20.58 8.40
CA LEU A 507 -3.26 -20.15 7.14
C LEU A 507 -2.32 -18.96 7.34
N GLY A 508 -2.70 -18.00 8.17
CA GLY A 508 -1.89 -16.84 8.53
C GLY A 508 -0.65 -17.23 9.33
N TRP A 509 -0.78 -18.10 10.33
CA TRP A 509 0.37 -18.53 11.14
C TRP A 509 1.36 -19.38 10.34
N ARG A 510 0.89 -20.15 9.37
CA ARG A 510 1.75 -20.92 8.46
C ARG A 510 2.54 -20.05 7.47
N ALA A 511 2.01 -18.88 7.10
CA ALA A 511 2.53 -18.06 6.00
C ALA A 511 3.94 -17.52 6.28
N GLU A 512 4.87 -17.71 5.33
CA GLU A 512 6.17 -17.03 5.30
C GLU A 512 6.04 -15.59 4.82
N SER A 513 5.10 -15.31 3.89
CA SER A 513 4.83 -13.97 3.41
C SER A 513 4.03 -13.17 4.44
N ALA A 514 4.57 -12.04 4.88
CA ALA A 514 3.90 -11.15 5.79
C ALA A 514 2.57 -10.61 5.22
N PRO A 515 2.47 -10.15 3.95
CA PRO A 515 1.19 -9.76 3.36
C PRO A 515 0.15 -10.90 3.35
N TRP A 516 0.54 -12.14 3.07
CA TRP A 516 -0.39 -13.26 3.13
C TRP A 516 -0.86 -13.53 4.56
N ARG A 517 0.09 -13.55 5.52
CA ARG A 517 -0.23 -13.64 6.94
C ARG A 517 -1.24 -12.58 7.34
N ASN A 518 -0.94 -11.33 7.04
CA ASN A 518 -1.75 -10.18 7.44
C ASN A 518 -3.15 -10.22 6.80
N VAL A 519 -3.27 -10.63 5.54
CA VAL A 519 -4.56 -10.81 4.85
C VAL A 519 -5.41 -11.86 5.54
N TYR A 520 -4.85 -13.03 5.82
CA TYR A 520 -5.60 -14.09 6.51
C TYR A 520 -6.02 -13.67 7.91
N LEU A 521 -5.10 -13.13 8.73
CA LEU A 521 -5.39 -12.74 10.10
C LEU A 521 -6.37 -11.55 10.17
N THR A 522 -6.29 -10.59 9.25
CA THR A 522 -7.27 -9.50 9.16
C THR A 522 -8.63 -10.03 8.73
N GLY A 523 -8.69 -11.03 7.85
CA GLY A 523 -9.91 -11.73 7.49
C GLY A 523 -10.55 -12.43 8.70
N ALA A 524 -9.74 -13.12 9.52
CA ALA A 524 -10.19 -13.72 10.77
C ALA A 524 -10.74 -12.68 11.76
N LEU A 525 -10.02 -11.56 11.92
CA LEU A 525 -10.46 -10.45 12.76
C LEU A 525 -11.81 -9.88 12.29
N GLU A 526 -11.97 -9.66 10.98
CA GLU A 526 -13.21 -9.11 10.42
C GLU A 526 -14.39 -10.08 10.54
N LEU A 527 -14.18 -11.38 10.41
CA LEU A 527 -15.21 -12.38 10.67
C LEU A 527 -15.71 -12.32 12.11
N ARG A 528 -14.84 -12.06 13.09
CA ARG A 528 -15.19 -11.95 14.51
C ARG A 528 -15.79 -10.60 14.90
N GLN A 529 -15.24 -9.50 14.40
CA GLN A 529 -15.54 -8.13 14.85
C GLN A 529 -16.34 -7.29 13.85
N GLY A 530 -16.49 -7.77 12.61
CA GLY A 530 -17.05 -6.99 11.50
C GLY A 530 -16.02 -6.06 10.82
N PRO A 531 -16.42 -5.42 9.71
CA PRO A 531 -15.59 -4.45 9.01
C PRO A 531 -15.33 -3.23 9.90
N PRO A 532 -14.28 -2.43 9.61
CA PRO A 532 -14.03 -1.18 10.34
C PRO A 532 -15.21 -0.22 10.16
N ALA A 533 -15.53 0.55 11.21
CA ALA A 533 -16.61 1.53 11.15
C ALA A 533 -16.31 2.68 10.16
N GLN A 534 -15.02 3.00 9.97
CA GLN A 534 -14.56 4.07 9.09
C GLN A 534 -13.40 3.60 8.22
N GLY A 535 -13.26 4.21 7.03
CA GLY A 535 -12.11 4.05 6.17
C GLY A 535 -10.88 4.83 6.68
N LEU A 536 -9.88 5.00 5.81
CA LEU A 536 -8.76 5.90 6.11
C LEU A 536 -9.27 7.35 6.23
N PRO A 537 -8.75 8.13 7.21
CA PRO A 537 -9.15 9.52 7.38
C PRO A 537 -8.82 10.33 6.11
N LYS A 538 -9.82 10.95 5.51
CA LYS A 538 -9.63 11.77 4.31
C LYS A 538 -8.80 13.03 4.60
N GLU A 539 -8.86 13.51 5.84
CA GLU A 539 -8.10 14.65 6.34
C GLU A 539 -6.59 14.40 6.27
N ALA A 540 -6.17 13.15 6.46
CA ALA A 540 -4.76 12.77 6.35
C ALA A 540 -4.19 12.95 4.93
N LEU A 541 -5.05 13.00 3.90
CA LEU A 541 -4.65 13.13 2.50
C LEU A 541 -4.76 14.57 1.96
N LEU A 542 -5.23 15.54 2.74
CA LEU A 542 -5.51 16.91 2.26
C LEU A 542 -4.27 17.58 1.64
N GLU A 543 -3.11 17.43 2.26
CA GLU A 543 -1.86 18.01 1.76
C GLU A 543 -1.43 17.37 0.42
N LEU A 544 -1.66 16.07 0.24
CA LEU A 544 -1.46 15.40 -1.06
C LEU A 544 -2.44 15.92 -2.11
N LEU A 545 -3.71 16.05 -1.73
CA LEU A 545 -4.76 16.49 -2.64
C LEU A 545 -4.55 17.92 -3.15
N GLN A 546 -3.96 18.83 -2.34
CA GLN A 546 -3.64 20.20 -2.75
C GLN A 546 -2.65 20.28 -3.93
N HIS A 547 -1.79 19.27 -4.07
CA HIS A 547 -0.80 19.20 -5.15
C HIS A 547 -1.22 18.28 -6.31
N THR A 548 -2.41 17.67 -6.19
CA THR A 548 -2.98 16.84 -7.24
C THR A 548 -3.55 17.71 -8.37
N PRO A 549 -3.25 17.44 -9.64
CA PRO A 549 -3.86 18.15 -10.76
C PRO A 549 -5.41 18.08 -10.72
N VAL A 550 -6.07 19.20 -11.06
CA VAL A 550 -7.55 19.31 -11.02
C VAL A 550 -8.21 18.22 -11.87
N GLU A 551 -7.61 17.90 -13.02
CA GLU A 551 -8.09 16.86 -13.94
C GLU A 551 -8.29 15.50 -13.24
N ARG A 552 -7.41 15.14 -12.29
CA ARG A 552 -7.54 13.87 -11.55
C ARG A 552 -8.77 13.83 -10.65
N PHE A 553 -9.14 14.97 -10.08
CA PHE A 553 -10.40 15.08 -9.32
C PHE A 553 -11.61 15.01 -10.23
N LEU A 554 -11.52 15.62 -11.40
CA LEU A 554 -12.62 15.56 -12.38
C LEU A 554 -12.80 14.14 -12.93
N GLU A 555 -11.72 13.39 -13.14
CA GLU A 555 -11.78 11.95 -13.45
C GLU A 555 -12.46 11.15 -12.33
N ALA A 556 -12.10 11.43 -11.06
CA ALA A 556 -12.74 10.79 -9.91
C ALA A 556 -14.24 11.17 -9.78
N MET A 557 -14.58 12.42 -10.09
CA MET A 557 -15.99 12.86 -10.17
C MET A 557 -16.73 12.12 -11.29
N ALA A 558 -16.14 11.99 -12.47
CA ALA A 558 -16.73 11.26 -13.58
C ALA A 558 -16.99 9.79 -13.21
N ALA A 559 -16.02 9.15 -12.53
CA ALA A 559 -16.17 7.78 -12.02
C ALA A 559 -17.19 7.66 -10.88
N SER A 560 -17.67 8.77 -10.31
CA SER A 560 -18.65 8.78 -9.22
C SER A 560 -20.09 9.05 -9.69
N VAL A 561 -20.30 9.31 -10.98
CA VAL A 561 -21.66 9.57 -11.53
C VAL A 561 -22.50 8.28 -11.45
N ASP A 562 -23.66 8.36 -10.82
CA ASP A 562 -24.68 7.31 -10.89
C ASP A 562 -25.36 7.35 -12.27
N GLY A 563 -24.94 6.46 -13.16
CA GLY A 563 -25.44 6.39 -14.54
C GLY A 563 -26.96 6.19 -14.62
N GLY A 564 -27.55 5.45 -13.68
CA GLY A 564 -29.02 5.25 -13.65
C GLY A 564 -29.79 6.53 -13.34
N ARG A 565 -29.28 7.38 -12.43
CA ARG A 565 -29.88 8.68 -12.11
C ARG A 565 -29.57 9.75 -13.16
N ALA A 566 -28.47 9.58 -13.88
CA ALA A 566 -28.03 10.50 -14.93
C ALA A 566 -28.69 10.22 -16.30
N GLU A 567 -29.43 9.13 -16.45
CA GLU A 567 -30.07 8.76 -17.71
C GLU A 567 -31.01 9.88 -18.22
N GLY A 568 -30.84 10.24 -19.49
CA GLY A 568 -31.65 11.29 -20.17
C GLY A 568 -31.30 12.73 -19.78
N LEU A 569 -30.29 12.96 -18.93
CA LEU A 569 -29.83 14.30 -18.61
C LEU A 569 -28.74 14.74 -19.59
N ASN A 570 -28.80 16.05 -19.95
CA ASN A 570 -27.75 16.73 -20.70
C ASN A 570 -27.46 18.04 -19.96
N LEU A 571 -26.26 18.15 -19.35
CA LEU A 571 -25.87 19.28 -18.51
C LEU A 571 -24.44 19.71 -18.84
N THR A 572 -24.24 21.00 -19.01
CA THR A 572 -22.91 21.60 -19.14
C THR A 572 -22.65 22.50 -17.94
N ILE A 573 -21.58 22.22 -17.19
CA ILE A 573 -21.16 22.99 -16.01
C ILE A 573 -19.75 23.50 -16.23
N ASN A 574 -19.55 24.80 -16.07
CA ASN A 574 -18.20 25.37 -16.00
C ASN A 574 -17.72 25.37 -14.54
N LEU A 575 -16.49 24.88 -14.32
CA LEU A 575 -15.74 25.06 -13.08
C LEU A 575 -14.59 26.06 -13.33
N VAL A 576 -14.58 27.16 -12.59
CA VAL A 576 -13.56 28.21 -12.70
C VAL A 576 -12.78 28.29 -11.39
N PHE A 577 -11.49 27.98 -11.44
CA PHE A 577 -10.58 28.08 -10.30
C PHE A 577 -9.89 29.43 -10.31
N SER A 578 -10.34 30.33 -9.44
CA SER A 578 -9.90 31.75 -9.42
C SER A 578 -8.45 31.90 -8.96
N ASP A 579 -7.97 31.03 -8.09
CA ASP A 579 -6.59 30.99 -7.57
C ASP A 579 -5.61 30.37 -8.58
N LEU A 580 -6.02 29.34 -9.30
CA LEU A 580 -5.20 28.68 -10.31
C LEU A 580 -5.23 29.37 -11.68
N LYS A 581 -6.19 30.28 -11.89
CA LYS A 581 -6.46 30.93 -13.19
C LYS A 581 -6.72 29.96 -14.30
N GLU A 582 -7.47 28.91 -14.00
CA GLU A 582 -7.87 27.89 -14.97
C GLU A 582 -9.35 27.56 -14.86
N SER A 583 -9.90 27.05 -15.96
CA SER A 583 -11.29 26.65 -16.05
C SER A 583 -11.43 25.31 -16.77
N HIS A 584 -12.45 24.56 -16.37
CA HIS A 584 -12.80 23.27 -16.93
C HIS A 584 -14.28 23.27 -17.31
N VAL A 585 -14.56 22.72 -18.48
CA VAL A 585 -15.93 22.48 -18.92
C VAL A 585 -16.25 21.02 -18.63
N LEU A 586 -17.33 20.80 -17.88
CA LEU A 586 -17.88 19.50 -17.55
C LEU A 586 -19.15 19.31 -18.38
N HIS A 587 -19.20 18.24 -19.17
CA HIS A 587 -20.35 17.92 -20.00
C HIS A 587 -20.88 16.54 -19.67
N LEU A 588 -22.10 16.48 -19.16
CA LEU A 588 -22.83 15.25 -18.85
C LEU A 588 -23.79 14.93 -20.00
N GLU A 589 -23.53 13.89 -20.74
CA GLU A 589 -24.36 13.38 -21.83
C GLU A 589 -24.32 11.85 -21.84
N ASN A 590 -25.41 11.20 -22.23
CA ASN A 590 -25.50 9.72 -22.25
C ASN A 590 -25.12 9.07 -20.91
N ALA A 591 -25.40 9.77 -19.79
CA ALA A 591 -24.99 9.36 -18.43
C ALA A 591 -23.47 9.29 -18.20
N VAL A 592 -22.66 9.89 -19.07
CA VAL A 592 -21.20 9.97 -18.97
C VAL A 592 -20.77 11.42 -18.75
N LEU A 593 -19.92 11.65 -17.77
CA LEU A 593 -19.33 12.96 -17.52
C LEU A 593 -18.00 13.08 -18.25
N HIS A 594 -17.94 13.98 -19.23
CA HIS A 594 -16.72 14.41 -19.88
C HIS A 594 -16.21 15.70 -19.26
N HIS A 595 -14.92 15.89 -19.22
CA HIS A 595 -14.29 17.13 -18.77
C HIS A 595 -13.07 17.47 -19.61
N HIS A 596 -12.83 18.74 -19.79
CA HIS A 596 -11.62 19.23 -20.45
C HIS A 596 -11.30 20.65 -19.98
N ARG A 597 -10.03 20.99 -19.98
CA ARG A 597 -9.57 22.34 -19.69
C ARG A 597 -9.85 23.22 -20.91
N ALA A 598 -10.71 24.23 -20.73
CA ALA A 598 -11.10 25.18 -21.77
C ALA A 598 -11.65 26.46 -21.13
N PRO A 599 -11.73 27.57 -21.88
CA PRO A 599 -12.53 28.72 -21.47
C PRO A 599 -13.97 28.31 -21.17
N PRO A 600 -14.65 28.98 -20.22
CA PRO A 600 -16.05 28.68 -19.91
C PRO A 600 -16.95 28.69 -21.14
N ALA A 601 -17.74 27.63 -21.32
CA ALA A 601 -18.73 27.53 -22.39
C ALA A 601 -19.84 28.58 -22.15
N ALA A 602 -20.18 29.33 -23.19
CA ALA A 602 -21.15 30.42 -23.10
C ALA A 602 -22.60 29.94 -22.87
N ASP A 603 -22.90 28.71 -23.30
CA ASP A 603 -24.22 28.06 -23.21
C ASP A 603 -24.30 27.06 -22.03
N ALA A 604 -23.36 27.11 -21.10
CA ALA A 604 -23.40 26.23 -19.93
C ALA A 604 -24.64 26.51 -19.06
N ASN A 605 -25.22 25.43 -18.51
CA ASN A 605 -26.35 25.51 -17.56
C ASN A 605 -25.97 26.33 -16.30
N ALA A 606 -24.73 26.16 -15.82
CA ALA A 606 -24.22 26.91 -14.69
C ALA A 606 -22.68 27.05 -14.77
N THR A 607 -22.19 28.15 -14.18
CA THR A 607 -20.77 28.40 -13.93
C THR A 607 -20.53 28.50 -12.44
N LEU A 608 -19.68 27.64 -11.89
CA LEU A 608 -19.25 27.69 -10.51
C LEU A 608 -17.81 28.20 -10.44
N THR A 609 -17.63 29.38 -9.86
CA THR A 609 -16.31 29.97 -9.57
C THR A 609 -15.96 29.74 -8.10
N LEU A 610 -14.78 29.17 -7.82
CA LEU A 610 -14.30 28.86 -6.47
C LEU A 610 -12.77 28.80 -6.46
N THR A 611 -12.19 28.60 -5.27
CA THR A 611 -10.77 28.27 -5.14
C THR A 611 -10.55 26.77 -5.04
N GLN A 612 -9.37 26.26 -5.42
CA GLN A 612 -9.02 24.85 -5.27
C GLN A 612 -9.14 24.37 -3.81
N PRO A 613 -8.65 25.07 -2.78
CA PRO A 613 -8.85 24.66 -1.40
C PRO A 613 -10.33 24.50 -1.00
N PHE A 614 -11.20 25.40 -1.46
CA PHE A 614 -12.63 25.27 -1.18
C PHE A 614 -13.23 24.05 -1.91
N PHE A 615 -12.84 23.81 -3.15
CA PHE A 615 -13.24 22.65 -3.92
C PHE A 615 -12.85 21.33 -3.19
N LEU A 616 -11.61 21.25 -2.68
CA LEU A 616 -11.16 20.10 -1.91
C LEU A 616 -11.97 19.88 -0.62
N ARG A 617 -12.35 20.95 0.08
CA ARG A 617 -13.24 20.87 1.24
C ARG A 617 -14.62 20.32 0.87
N LEU A 618 -15.16 20.67 -0.28
CA LEU A 618 -16.41 20.09 -0.80
C LEU A 618 -16.26 18.60 -1.10
N LEU A 619 -15.19 18.20 -1.78
CA LEU A 619 -14.93 16.81 -2.15
C LEU A 619 -14.70 15.91 -0.93
N THR A 620 -14.02 16.42 0.09
CA THR A 620 -13.74 15.69 1.33
C THR A 620 -14.90 15.70 2.32
N GLY A 621 -15.95 16.50 2.05
CA GLY A 621 -17.12 16.64 2.91
C GLY A 621 -16.92 17.60 4.10
N GLN A 622 -15.82 18.35 4.12
CA GLN A 622 -15.55 19.40 5.12
C GLN A 622 -16.34 20.70 4.85
N ALA A 623 -16.84 20.88 3.63
CA ALA A 623 -17.79 21.91 3.27
C ALA A 623 -19.02 21.27 2.63
N GLY A 624 -20.19 21.84 2.86
CA GLY A 624 -21.46 21.32 2.34
C GLY A 624 -22.17 22.30 1.40
N ALA A 625 -23.32 21.86 0.87
CA ALA A 625 -24.15 22.69 -0.01
C ALA A 625 -24.54 24.05 0.60
N LYS A 626 -24.71 24.15 1.92
CA LYS A 626 -24.98 25.41 2.62
C LYS A 626 -23.79 26.36 2.48
N GLU A 627 -22.57 25.91 2.75
CA GLU A 627 -21.37 26.74 2.64
C GLU A 627 -21.08 27.12 1.19
N LEU A 628 -21.36 26.23 0.24
CA LEU A 628 -21.30 26.53 -1.19
C LEU A 628 -22.13 27.76 -1.56
N LEU A 629 -23.29 27.97 -0.90
CA LEU A 629 -24.21 29.07 -1.19
C LEU A 629 -23.99 30.30 -0.31
N THR A 630 -23.40 30.14 0.90
CA THR A 630 -23.39 31.22 1.92
C THR A 630 -22.01 31.70 2.34
N SER A 631 -20.92 31.00 1.96
CA SER A 631 -19.57 31.32 2.45
C SER A 631 -18.96 32.59 1.84
N GLY A 632 -19.49 33.12 0.74
CA GLY A 632 -18.87 34.18 -0.03
C GLY A 632 -17.56 33.78 -0.76
N GLN A 633 -17.14 32.52 -0.64
CA GLN A 633 -15.93 31.97 -1.31
C GLN A 633 -16.25 31.40 -2.69
N THR A 634 -17.50 31.43 -3.08
CA THR A 634 -17.99 30.90 -4.35
C THR A 634 -18.90 31.89 -5.04
N ARG A 635 -18.92 31.85 -6.37
CA ARG A 635 -19.86 32.54 -7.21
C ARG A 635 -20.52 31.56 -8.15
N ILE A 636 -21.84 31.64 -8.25
CA ILE A 636 -22.63 30.79 -9.15
C ILE A 636 -23.33 31.71 -10.14
N ASP A 637 -23.06 31.54 -11.43
CA ASP A 637 -23.75 32.20 -12.53
C ASP A 637 -24.58 31.11 -13.27
N GLY A 638 -25.83 31.41 -13.65
CA GLY A 638 -26.75 30.49 -14.31
C GLY A 638 -27.64 29.69 -13.36
N SER A 639 -27.98 28.46 -13.73
CA SER A 639 -28.96 27.62 -13.02
C SER A 639 -28.39 26.96 -11.76
N THR A 640 -28.73 27.47 -10.59
CA THR A 640 -28.40 26.83 -9.30
C THR A 640 -29.08 25.46 -9.13
N ILE A 641 -30.22 25.26 -9.78
CA ILE A 641 -30.98 23.99 -9.74
C ILE A 641 -30.21 22.92 -10.52
N ASP A 642 -29.70 23.25 -11.71
CA ASP A 642 -28.95 22.29 -12.52
C ASP A 642 -27.60 21.97 -11.88
N LEU A 643 -26.95 22.95 -11.26
CA LEU A 643 -25.73 22.72 -10.47
C LEU A 643 -26.01 21.79 -9.29
N ALA A 644 -27.09 22.01 -8.55
CA ALA A 644 -27.49 21.14 -7.43
C ALA A 644 -27.86 19.74 -7.91
N ARG A 645 -28.56 19.62 -9.05
CA ARG A 645 -28.88 18.34 -9.70
C ARG A 645 -27.59 17.60 -10.08
N PHE A 646 -26.64 18.29 -10.72
CA PHE A 646 -25.36 17.71 -11.10
C PHE A 646 -24.64 17.10 -9.88
N PHE A 647 -24.45 17.86 -8.80
CA PHE A 647 -23.78 17.34 -7.60
C PHE A 647 -24.56 16.22 -6.90
N ALA A 648 -25.89 16.18 -7.05
CA ALA A 648 -26.70 15.09 -6.51
C ALA A 648 -26.55 13.77 -7.27
N LEU A 649 -25.99 13.77 -8.48
CA LEU A 649 -25.68 12.55 -9.26
C LEU A 649 -24.42 11.86 -8.78
N LEU A 650 -23.56 12.57 -8.04
CA LEU A 650 -22.29 12.01 -7.60
C LEU A 650 -22.50 11.11 -6.38
N ASP A 651 -22.18 9.84 -6.53
CA ASP A 651 -22.21 8.90 -5.42
C ASP A 651 -21.05 9.15 -4.46
N LYS A 652 -21.34 8.98 -3.18
CA LYS A 652 -20.32 9.00 -2.14
C LYS A 652 -19.91 7.57 -1.82
N ALA A 653 -18.67 7.24 -2.15
CA ALA A 653 -18.11 5.95 -1.75
C ALA A 653 -18.28 5.75 -0.23
N PRO A 654 -18.72 4.55 0.22
CA PRO A 654 -19.03 4.29 1.65
C PRO A 654 -17.73 4.16 2.46
N GLY A 655 -16.68 4.77 2.27
CA GLY A 655 -15.41 4.77 3.04
C GLY A 655 -14.92 3.38 3.49
N THR A 656 -15.83 2.46 3.76
CA THR A 656 -15.56 1.06 4.12
C THR A 656 -16.65 0.13 3.60
N PHE A 657 -16.32 -1.15 3.43
CA PHE A 657 -17.23 -2.23 3.02
C PHE A 657 -16.72 -3.58 3.54
N PRO A 658 -17.61 -4.58 3.74
CA PRO A 658 -17.17 -5.92 4.12
C PRO A 658 -16.39 -6.60 2.98
N ILE A 659 -15.36 -7.39 3.33
CA ILE A 659 -14.60 -8.17 2.36
C ILE A 659 -14.90 -9.67 2.51
N VAL A 660 -14.93 -10.17 3.74
CA VAL A 660 -15.12 -11.62 4.01
C VAL A 660 -16.59 -12.03 4.11
N THR A 661 -17.49 -11.08 4.28
CA THR A 661 -18.96 -11.28 4.26
C THR A 661 -19.56 -10.47 3.11
N ARG A 662 -20.74 -10.89 2.61
CA ARG A 662 -21.48 -10.22 1.53
C ARG A 662 -22.93 -9.95 1.96
#